data_e6dfbd1985ab00398d145326d5a79735
#
_entry.id   e6dfbd1985ab00398d145326d5a79735
#
_cell.length_a   1.000
_cell.length_b   1.000
_cell.length_c   1.000
_cell.angle_alpha   90.00
_cell.angle_beta   90.00
_cell.angle_gamma   90.00
#
_symmetry.space_group_name_H-M   'P 1'
#
loop_
_entity.id
_entity.type
_entity.pdbx_description
1 polymer ?
#
loop_
_entity_poly.entity_id
_entity_poly.type
_entity_poly.pdbx_seq_one_letter_code
_entity_poly.pdbx_strand_id
1 'polypeptide(L)'
;MMKTPTLFLLTALLCGTWVLHAAPSTSESATPTAIARDGKALLGITVSEQASEETKKTAAELAGFLKRITGAEFAVAAGKGPAGITLGTLAQFPDESLKEPLAVREGYDGVEAFAIRSDGGGIRLLGNTDAGVSHAAYRFLELLGCRWFFQGPTWEIVPRTPDLAFSLNENGRPDIWSRDIWFGRTTQKWEKGDPDPNAAFAAWAKGNRMGMSLKFFVIHNWHAIPMAFKEDGLPFKQEFDAHPEYFALVDGKRTPPQLCVANGGLQKLVTRYATKFFEKNPEAHMVSLDTADQGGWCTCPECAKLGPYPCQPFFLANVVAKELQKVHPGKYVGLLAYSWHSDAPPFTLEPNVYVQLTAGMNASKFSFDELFKLWTERCRHLGIYEYYSYWEMDKAMLPGAGPQNNFETLGPRMRNFVTNRVASISGQAANSWGANGLGYYLAAKLMWDSTLDTKALRKDFYEKAFGPAAAPMECYFERLNLANKPLPGASLLRQCLGDLEEATPLAAGRPDVLARITQLKESLVYSAIGLKVNAAADDAEVKKQTLEWFTWSYRTRNNYMNDWITFRSTVGRPAAEKLGEKTWFWRNTGDNPWKTNAPVTPQDLEARLGVVKAELGELPTTPEVRFSDRYVLVKTERAGGGASKQLFSGKATYLLASLKGEPLRFTVTKRETGWIEKPDARYSLVAQDGTPVLEGGVPTGRHELELKVPAAGIYRFTCTRGYTGWEVEFPRELPHALVFARGERCHPSAIASSWFYVPKGTQEIVMYTASPSAPGVRAPDNRVAHKGTSLGNFVPIKVKPGEDGKLWSLSGRPANLWFFNVPSVLSFNAAWAFVPEEVAKKDGLDVVLR
;
A
#
# COMPACT_ATOMS: atom_id res chain seq x y z
N MET A 1 -17.54 12.18 -67.05
CA MET A 1 -17.65 13.66 -67.21
C MET A 1 -17.80 14.27 -65.82
N MET A 2 -16.75 14.95 -65.39
CA MET A 2 -16.76 16.34 -64.86
C MET A 2 -17.74 16.58 -63.69
N LYS A 3 -17.42 17.21 -62.58
CA LYS A 3 -16.29 18.03 -62.08
C LYS A 3 -16.55 18.26 -60.56
N THR A 4 -15.53 18.28 -59.74
CA THR A 4 -15.47 18.93 -58.41
C THR A 4 -15.75 20.44 -58.52
N PRO A 5 -16.12 21.15 -57.41
CA PRO A 5 -15.09 21.79 -56.60
C PRO A 5 -15.36 21.88 -55.08
N THR A 6 -14.29 21.68 -54.37
CA THR A 6 -13.69 22.36 -53.21
C THR A 6 -14.42 23.55 -52.55
N LEU A 7 -14.58 23.50 -51.22
CA LEU A 7 -14.68 24.72 -50.42
C LEU A 7 -13.87 24.56 -49.11
N PHE A 8 -12.93 25.47 -48.96
CA PHE A 8 -12.10 25.69 -47.78
C PHE A 8 -12.90 26.25 -46.60
N LEU A 9 -12.66 25.77 -45.44
CA LEU A 9 -12.89 26.55 -44.21
C LEU A 9 -11.65 26.45 -43.31
N LEU A 10 -11.00 27.60 -43.14
CA LEU A 10 -9.96 27.86 -42.15
C LEU A 10 -10.57 27.74 -40.77
N THR A 11 -9.98 26.95 -39.91
CA THR A 11 -10.11 27.10 -38.43
C THR A 11 -8.71 27.14 -37.85
N ALA A 12 -8.51 28.17 -37.03
CA ALA A 12 -7.23 28.55 -36.42
C ALA A 12 -6.68 27.49 -35.51
N LEU A 13 -5.43 27.09 -35.73
CA LEU A 13 -4.61 26.34 -34.78
C LEU A 13 -4.20 27.28 -33.65
N LEU A 14 -4.66 26.98 -32.45
CA LEU A 14 -4.01 27.39 -31.22
C LEU A 14 -2.90 26.37 -30.95
N CYS A 15 -1.66 26.77 -31.20
CA CYS A 15 -0.47 26.01 -30.78
C CYS A 15 -0.34 25.98 -29.28
N GLY A 16 -0.84 24.94 -28.67
CA GLY A 16 -0.39 24.51 -27.34
C GLY A 16 0.94 23.78 -27.53
N THR A 17 2.03 24.38 -27.09
CA THR A 17 3.34 23.73 -27.02
C THR A 17 3.29 22.58 -26.04
N TRP A 18 3.17 21.37 -26.58
CA TRP A 18 3.42 20.14 -25.83
C TRP A 18 4.92 20.08 -25.54
N VAL A 19 5.32 20.30 -24.30
CA VAL A 19 6.67 19.95 -23.85
C VAL A 19 6.71 18.44 -23.74
N LEU A 20 7.18 17.80 -24.80
CA LEU A 20 7.61 16.40 -24.75
C LEU A 20 8.72 16.31 -23.70
N HIS A 21 8.49 15.62 -22.60
CA HIS A 21 9.56 15.15 -21.73
C HIS A 21 10.43 14.22 -22.59
N ALA A 22 11.70 14.59 -22.71
CA ALA A 22 12.67 13.82 -23.46
C ALA A 22 12.76 12.40 -22.88
N ALA A 23 12.64 11.42 -23.76
CA ALA A 23 13.06 10.05 -23.47
C ALA A 23 14.51 10.06 -22.94
N PRO A 24 14.94 9.08 -22.12
CA PRO A 24 16.31 9.03 -21.62
C PRO A 24 17.25 9.13 -22.82
N SER A 25 18.15 10.11 -22.76
CA SER A 25 19.11 10.43 -23.81
C SER A 25 19.87 9.17 -24.20
N THR A 26 19.87 8.86 -25.49
CA THR A 26 20.73 7.85 -26.10
C THR A 26 22.14 7.97 -25.52
N SER A 27 22.63 6.89 -24.90
CA SER A 27 24.00 6.81 -24.41
C SER A 27 24.94 7.02 -25.59
N GLU A 28 25.63 8.16 -25.63
CA GLU A 28 26.83 8.29 -26.49
C GLU A 28 27.77 7.18 -26.08
N SER A 29 28.37 6.51 -27.06
CA SER A 29 29.35 5.44 -26.84
C SER A 29 30.55 6.02 -26.08
N ALA A 30 30.57 5.88 -24.79
CA ALA A 30 31.67 6.32 -23.96
C ALA A 30 32.84 5.31 -24.11
N THR A 31 34.06 5.80 -24.06
CA THR A 31 35.25 4.94 -24.08
C THR A 31 35.33 4.16 -22.77
N PRO A 32 35.49 2.80 -22.81
CA PRO A 32 35.58 2.02 -21.61
C PRO A 32 36.76 2.46 -20.74
N THR A 33 36.53 2.70 -19.47
CA THR A 33 37.51 3.04 -18.45
C THR A 33 37.76 1.81 -17.59
N ALA A 34 39.02 1.29 -17.62
CA ALA A 34 39.42 0.15 -16.78
C ALA A 34 39.53 0.61 -15.31
N ILE A 35 38.86 -0.09 -14.42
CA ILE A 35 38.79 0.21 -12.98
C ILE A 35 39.71 -0.71 -12.17
N ALA A 36 39.68 -2.01 -12.50
CA ALA A 36 40.52 -3.04 -11.88
C ALA A 36 40.87 -4.11 -12.89
N ARG A 37 42.02 -4.78 -12.68
CA ARG A 37 42.50 -5.93 -13.46
C ARG A 37 43.28 -6.90 -12.56
N ASP A 38 43.03 -8.19 -12.69
CA ASP A 38 43.68 -9.24 -11.90
C ASP A 38 43.62 -8.96 -10.38
N GLY A 39 42.52 -8.45 -9.89
CA GLY A 39 42.33 -8.09 -8.49
C GLY A 39 43.17 -6.90 -8.00
N LYS A 40 43.67 -6.05 -8.92
CA LYS A 40 44.40 -4.81 -8.61
C LYS A 40 43.62 -3.59 -9.10
N ALA A 41 43.50 -2.57 -8.26
CA ALA A 41 42.88 -1.30 -8.64
C ALA A 41 43.79 -0.56 -9.62
N LEU A 42 43.24 -0.13 -10.73
CA LEU A 42 43.88 0.72 -11.73
C LEU A 42 43.63 2.22 -11.49
N LEU A 43 42.54 2.53 -10.77
CA LEU A 43 42.13 3.88 -10.43
C LEU A 43 42.01 4.03 -8.90
N GLY A 44 42.41 5.16 -8.36
CA GLY A 44 42.07 5.59 -7.02
C GLY A 44 40.75 6.37 -7.02
N ILE A 45 40.20 6.64 -5.85
CA ILE A 45 39.05 7.47 -5.65
C ILE A 45 39.50 8.87 -5.18
N THR A 46 39.05 9.92 -5.86
CA THR A 46 39.40 11.29 -5.55
C THR A 46 38.18 12.08 -5.08
N VAL A 47 38.28 12.71 -3.92
CA VAL A 47 37.29 13.69 -3.44
C VAL A 47 37.93 15.09 -3.41
N SER A 48 37.14 16.17 -3.40
CA SER A 48 37.68 17.52 -3.24
C SER A 48 38.34 17.70 -1.87
N GLU A 49 39.38 18.55 -1.81
CA GLU A 49 39.94 19.01 -0.52
C GLU A 49 38.88 19.68 0.36
N GLN A 50 37.82 20.21 -0.26
CA GLN A 50 36.68 20.86 0.41
C GLN A 50 35.47 19.94 0.53
N ALA A 51 35.63 18.63 0.33
CA ALA A 51 34.53 17.69 0.43
C ALA A 51 33.96 17.64 1.85
N SER A 52 32.64 17.60 1.93
CA SER A 52 31.93 17.39 3.19
C SER A 52 32.23 16.00 3.80
N GLU A 53 31.97 15.82 5.07
CA GLU A 53 32.08 14.51 5.72
C GLU A 53 31.15 13.47 5.08
N GLU A 54 29.98 13.89 4.60
CA GLU A 54 29.06 12.96 3.91
C GLU A 54 29.63 12.50 2.56
N THR A 55 30.22 13.39 1.76
CA THR A 55 30.91 13.00 0.51
C THR A 55 32.12 12.10 0.79
N LYS A 56 32.93 12.39 1.82
CA LYS A 56 34.06 11.52 2.23
C LYS A 56 33.58 10.14 2.65
N LYS A 57 32.48 10.07 3.41
CA LYS A 57 31.85 8.79 3.80
C LYS A 57 31.33 8.03 2.59
N THR A 58 30.68 8.69 1.64
CA THR A 58 30.22 8.08 0.39
C THR A 58 31.39 7.51 -0.43
N ALA A 59 32.53 8.19 -0.47
CA ALA A 59 33.74 7.71 -1.13
C ALA A 59 34.32 6.46 -0.45
N ALA A 60 34.35 6.43 0.88
CA ALA A 60 34.76 5.26 1.65
C ALA A 60 33.81 4.05 1.43
N GLU A 61 32.49 4.30 1.41
CA GLU A 61 31.48 3.28 1.08
C GLU A 61 31.71 2.73 -0.34
N LEU A 62 31.92 3.60 -1.33
CA LEU A 62 32.24 3.21 -2.70
C LEU A 62 33.50 2.35 -2.78
N ALA A 63 34.59 2.74 -2.10
CA ALA A 63 35.82 1.95 -2.02
C ALA A 63 35.55 0.55 -1.47
N GLY A 64 34.74 0.46 -0.40
CA GLY A 64 34.35 -0.82 0.21
C GLY A 64 33.54 -1.70 -0.75
N PHE A 65 32.62 -1.16 -1.50
CA PHE A 65 31.87 -1.92 -2.52
C PHE A 65 32.76 -2.36 -3.68
N LEU A 66 33.61 -1.47 -4.21
CA LEU A 66 34.55 -1.83 -5.28
C LEU A 66 35.51 -2.93 -4.85
N LYS A 67 36.01 -2.90 -3.59
CA LYS A 67 36.78 -3.99 -3.02
C LYS A 67 36.01 -5.31 -3.00
N ARG A 68 34.74 -5.28 -2.58
CA ARG A 68 33.89 -6.49 -2.58
C ARG A 68 33.63 -7.03 -3.98
N ILE A 69 33.52 -6.14 -4.97
CA ILE A 69 33.28 -6.49 -6.37
C ILE A 69 34.56 -7.11 -6.98
N THR A 70 35.73 -6.46 -6.81
CA THR A 70 36.92 -6.76 -7.56
C THR A 70 37.97 -7.57 -6.77
N GLY A 71 37.93 -7.49 -5.45
CA GLY A 71 38.97 -7.96 -4.55
C GLY A 71 40.12 -6.96 -4.34
N ALA A 72 40.15 -5.85 -5.10
CA ALA A 72 41.23 -4.85 -5.06
C ALA A 72 40.97 -3.78 -3.97
N GLU A 73 42.02 -3.26 -3.37
CA GLU A 73 41.97 -2.11 -2.47
C GLU A 73 41.95 -0.80 -3.29
N PHE A 74 41.01 0.07 -2.99
CA PHE A 74 40.85 1.38 -3.61
C PHE A 74 41.22 2.49 -2.62
N ALA A 75 42.32 3.19 -2.89
CA ALA A 75 42.71 4.32 -2.06
C ALA A 75 41.76 5.50 -2.29
N VAL A 76 41.37 6.18 -1.19
CA VAL A 76 40.61 7.42 -1.23
C VAL A 76 41.54 8.57 -0.85
N ALA A 77 41.66 9.58 -1.71
CA ALA A 77 42.53 10.74 -1.50
C ALA A 77 41.79 12.05 -1.81
N ALA A 78 42.20 13.11 -1.13
CA ALA A 78 41.76 14.47 -1.45
C ALA A 78 42.62 15.04 -2.60
N GLY A 79 41.98 15.81 -3.52
CA GLY A 79 42.66 16.43 -4.66
C GLY A 79 42.00 17.70 -5.12
N LYS A 80 42.77 18.50 -5.89
CA LYS A 80 42.30 19.80 -6.45
C LYS A 80 41.59 19.67 -7.80
N GLY A 81 41.75 18.54 -8.47
CA GLY A 81 41.19 18.28 -9.78
C GLY A 81 40.76 16.85 -9.97
N PRO A 82 39.98 16.56 -11.03
CA PRO A 82 39.50 15.21 -11.32
C PRO A 82 40.67 14.25 -11.58
N ALA A 83 40.65 13.09 -10.92
CA ALA A 83 41.58 12.01 -11.14
C ALA A 83 40.97 10.67 -10.74
N GLY A 84 41.20 9.62 -11.51
CA GLY A 84 40.67 8.28 -11.20
C GLY A 84 39.16 8.27 -11.20
N ILE A 85 38.56 7.80 -10.10
CA ILE A 85 37.11 7.88 -9.83
C ILE A 85 36.88 9.11 -8.96
N THR A 86 36.37 10.18 -9.57
CA THR A 86 36.16 11.47 -8.90
C THR A 86 34.74 11.59 -8.35
N LEU A 87 34.64 11.89 -7.05
CA LEU A 87 33.37 12.18 -6.37
C LEU A 87 33.36 13.61 -5.84
N GLY A 88 32.33 14.38 -6.13
CA GLY A 88 32.14 15.72 -5.57
C GLY A 88 30.95 16.44 -6.19
N THR A 89 30.71 17.65 -5.69
CA THR A 89 29.69 18.52 -6.26
C THR A 89 30.19 19.20 -7.54
N LEU A 90 29.25 19.62 -8.42
CA LEU A 90 29.56 20.43 -9.59
C LEU A 90 30.30 21.74 -9.24
N ALA A 91 30.08 22.30 -8.04
CA ALA A 91 30.81 23.44 -7.54
C ALA A 91 32.28 23.11 -7.19
N GLN A 92 32.56 21.91 -6.71
CA GLN A 92 33.92 21.45 -6.36
C GLN A 92 34.73 21.02 -7.60
N PHE A 93 34.05 20.41 -8.59
CA PHE A 93 34.62 19.96 -9.86
C PHE A 93 33.83 20.53 -11.01
N PRO A 94 34.03 21.83 -11.39
CA PRO A 94 33.27 22.51 -12.43
C PRO A 94 33.35 21.83 -13.78
N ASP A 95 32.19 21.65 -14.43
CA ASP A 95 32.06 21.12 -15.78
C ASP A 95 30.90 21.88 -16.47
N GLU A 96 31.26 22.73 -17.45
CA GLU A 96 30.30 23.58 -18.17
C GLU A 96 29.22 22.75 -18.89
N SER A 97 29.57 21.56 -19.37
CA SER A 97 28.63 20.69 -20.10
C SER A 97 27.53 20.13 -19.18
N LEU A 98 27.72 20.17 -17.86
CA LEU A 98 26.79 19.67 -16.86
C LEU A 98 25.92 20.76 -16.25
N LYS A 99 26.17 22.04 -16.49
CA LYS A 99 25.37 23.13 -15.91
C LYS A 99 23.89 23.04 -16.26
N GLU A 100 23.58 22.81 -17.54
CA GLU A 100 22.18 22.67 -17.96
C GLU A 100 21.56 21.33 -17.52
N PRO A 101 22.16 20.16 -17.77
CA PRO A 101 21.61 18.87 -17.31
C PRO A 101 21.35 18.81 -15.81
N LEU A 102 22.19 19.43 -14.99
CA LEU A 102 22.04 19.44 -13.54
C LEU A 102 21.37 20.70 -13.00
N ALA A 103 20.91 21.63 -13.85
CA ALA A 103 20.32 22.88 -13.38
C ALA A 103 19.17 22.62 -12.39
N VAL A 104 19.19 23.35 -11.27
CA VAL A 104 18.05 23.41 -10.36
C VAL A 104 16.99 24.28 -11.02
N ARG A 105 15.84 23.66 -11.29
CA ARG A 105 14.70 24.27 -11.95
C ARG A 105 13.74 24.84 -10.90
N GLU A 106 12.47 24.79 -11.16
CA GLU A 106 11.45 25.26 -10.23
C GLU A 106 11.49 24.51 -8.88
N GLY A 107 11.51 25.26 -7.78
CA GLY A 107 11.44 24.71 -6.42
C GLY A 107 12.67 23.88 -6.07
N TYR A 108 12.46 22.57 -5.87
CA TYR A 108 13.49 21.62 -5.46
C TYR A 108 13.86 20.63 -6.57
N ASP A 109 13.37 20.84 -7.80
CA ASP A 109 13.69 20.01 -8.94
C ASP A 109 15.18 20.14 -9.31
N GLY A 110 15.90 19.06 -9.25
CA GLY A 110 17.33 18.98 -9.56
C GLY A 110 18.27 19.22 -8.38
N VAL A 111 17.78 19.52 -7.19
CA VAL A 111 18.65 19.64 -5.99
C VAL A 111 19.47 18.36 -5.79
N GLU A 112 18.90 17.20 -6.01
CA GLU A 112 19.56 15.89 -5.93
C GLU A 112 20.01 15.33 -7.30
N ALA A 113 20.05 16.16 -8.35
CA ALA A 113 20.50 15.72 -9.68
C ALA A 113 21.99 15.35 -9.68
N PHE A 114 22.35 14.40 -10.52
CA PHE A 114 23.71 13.92 -10.65
C PHE A 114 24.08 13.61 -12.13
N ALA A 115 25.39 13.49 -12.38
CA ALA A 115 25.93 12.99 -13.62
C ALA A 115 27.01 11.92 -13.38
N ILE A 116 27.03 10.91 -14.23
CA ILE A 116 28.10 9.92 -14.36
C ILE A 116 28.75 10.14 -15.71
N ARG A 117 30.08 10.24 -15.75
CA ARG A 117 30.85 10.40 -17.00
C ARG A 117 32.04 9.44 -16.99
N SER A 118 32.27 8.79 -18.12
CA SER A 118 33.40 7.91 -18.39
C SER A 118 34.08 8.39 -19.65
N ASP A 119 35.38 8.71 -19.61
CA ASP A 119 36.16 9.32 -20.70
C ASP A 119 37.39 8.48 -21.13
N GLY A 120 37.49 7.24 -20.68
CA GLY A 120 38.63 6.34 -20.94
C GLY A 120 39.79 6.55 -19.98
N GLY A 121 39.97 7.70 -19.38
CA GLY A 121 41.02 8.02 -18.42
C GLY A 121 40.55 8.03 -16.96
N GLY A 122 39.27 8.23 -16.76
CA GLY A 122 38.64 8.34 -15.44
C GLY A 122 37.12 8.22 -15.45
N ILE A 123 36.55 8.25 -14.26
CA ILE A 123 35.11 8.25 -14.03
C ILE A 123 34.77 9.43 -13.12
N ARG A 124 33.78 10.24 -13.49
CA ARG A 124 33.29 11.35 -12.68
C ARG A 124 31.88 11.08 -12.20
N LEU A 125 31.68 11.13 -10.88
CA LEU A 125 30.42 10.97 -10.18
C LEU A 125 30.08 12.30 -9.49
N LEU A 126 29.38 13.16 -10.22
CA LEU A 126 29.16 14.54 -9.82
C LEU A 126 27.68 14.76 -9.48
N GLY A 127 27.41 15.56 -8.44
CA GLY A 127 26.07 15.94 -8.02
C GLY A 127 25.95 17.45 -7.76
N ASN A 128 24.73 17.97 -7.68
CA ASN A 128 24.50 19.35 -7.25
C ASN A 128 24.74 19.53 -5.75
N THR A 129 24.47 18.49 -4.97
CA THR A 129 24.61 18.46 -3.52
C THR A 129 25.27 17.15 -3.11
N ASP A 130 25.65 17.02 -1.83
CA ASP A 130 26.18 15.75 -1.30
C ASP A 130 25.20 14.57 -1.51
N ALA A 131 23.88 14.82 -1.44
CA ALA A 131 22.87 13.82 -1.77
C ALA A 131 22.96 13.40 -3.24
N GLY A 132 23.11 14.36 -4.17
CA GLY A 132 23.34 14.09 -5.59
C GLY A 132 24.61 13.27 -5.83
N VAL A 133 25.71 13.59 -5.11
CA VAL A 133 26.96 12.81 -5.16
C VAL A 133 26.74 11.37 -4.67
N SER A 134 26.02 11.20 -3.57
CA SER A 134 25.66 9.87 -3.06
C SER A 134 24.81 9.10 -4.10
N HIS A 135 23.85 9.75 -4.72
CA HIS A 135 23.00 9.13 -5.76
C HIS A 135 23.81 8.71 -6.99
N ALA A 136 24.81 9.52 -7.40
CA ALA A 136 25.75 9.15 -8.48
C ALA A 136 26.55 7.88 -8.13
N ALA A 137 27.10 7.83 -6.91
CA ALA A 137 27.88 6.69 -6.44
C ALA A 137 27.03 5.41 -6.37
N TYR A 138 25.83 5.47 -5.79
CA TYR A 138 24.96 4.30 -5.68
C TYR A 138 24.33 3.90 -7.02
N ARG A 139 24.09 4.86 -7.94
CA ARG A 139 23.72 4.53 -9.32
C ARG A 139 24.84 3.84 -10.06
N PHE A 140 26.08 4.31 -9.89
CA PHE A 140 27.25 3.65 -10.45
C PHE A 140 27.38 2.21 -9.93
N LEU A 141 27.25 1.97 -8.63
CA LEU A 141 27.24 0.62 -8.05
C LEU A 141 26.08 -0.24 -8.60
N GLU A 142 24.89 0.34 -8.79
CA GLU A 142 23.75 -0.36 -9.39
C GLU A 142 24.04 -0.80 -10.83
N LEU A 143 24.70 0.07 -11.61
CA LEU A 143 25.14 -0.23 -12.97
C LEU A 143 26.22 -1.32 -13.00
N LEU A 144 27.09 -1.40 -11.98
CA LEU A 144 28.02 -2.49 -11.79
C LEU A 144 27.36 -3.80 -11.32
N GLY A 145 26.05 -3.80 -11.09
CA GLY A 145 25.29 -4.99 -10.72
C GLY A 145 24.93 -5.12 -9.23
N CYS A 146 25.30 -4.15 -8.39
CA CYS A 146 24.84 -4.14 -6.99
C CYS A 146 23.33 -3.92 -6.91
N ARG A 147 22.69 -4.53 -5.90
CA ARG A 147 21.25 -4.31 -5.60
C ARG A 147 21.01 -4.30 -4.09
N TRP A 148 20.03 -3.52 -3.67
CA TRP A 148 19.52 -3.45 -2.29
C TRP A 148 18.02 -3.73 -2.35
N PHE A 149 17.66 -5.02 -2.36
CA PHE A 149 16.27 -5.42 -2.56
C PHE A 149 15.43 -5.21 -1.30
N PHE A 150 15.81 -5.80 -0.18
CA PHE A 150 15.17 -5.63 1.11
C PHE A 150 16.17 -5.10 2.14
N GLN A 151 15.67 -4.72 3.31
CA GLN A 151 16.51 -4.28 4.43
C GLN A 151 17.39 -5.43 4.94
N GLY A 152 18.64 -5.10 5.24
CA GLY A 152 19.61 -6.01 5.84
C GLY A 152 20.58 -6.63 4.84
N PRO A 153 21.73 -7.11 5.35
CA PRO A 153 22.85 -7.54 4.51
C PRO A 153 22.57 -8.78 3.64
N THR A 154 21.63 -9.64 4.05
CA THR A 154 21.21 -10.82 3.27
C THR A 154 20.61 -10.42 1.91
N TRP A 155 20.00 -9.24 1.83
CA TRP A 155 19.31 -8.74 0.63
C TRP A 155 20.11 -7.70 -0.17
N GLU A 156 21.36 -7.50 0.21
CA GLU A 156 22.33 -6.73 -0.54
C GLU A 156 23.07 -7.65 -1.51
N ILE A 157 22.96 -7.38 -2.80
CA ILE A 157 23.65 -8.15 -3.84
C ILE A 157 24.90 -7.38 -4.24
N VAL A 158 26.03 -8.03 -4.18
CA VAL A 158 27.32 -7.50 -4.67
C VAL A 158 27.95 -8.54 -5.61
N PRO A 159 28.06 -8.25 -6.91
CA PRO A 159 28.66 -9.16 -7.86
C PRO A 159 30.16 -9.32 -7.60
N ARG A 160 30.77 -10.37 -8.13
CA ARG A 160 32.23 -10.57 -8.13
C ARG A 160 32.74 -10.49 -9.56
N THR A 161 33.56 -9.50 -9.83
CA THR A 161 34.12 -9.19 -11.16
C THR A 161 35.52 -8.65 -10.97
N PRO A 162 36.57 -9.53 -10.93
CA PRO A 162 37.97 -9.14 -10.68
C PRO A 162 38.50 -8.16 -11.74
N ASP A 163 38.07 -8.34 -13.00
CA ASP A 163 38.41 -7.47 -14.11
C ASP A 163 37.21 -6.57 -14.41
N LEU A 164 37.31 -5.31 -14.00
CA LEU A 164 36.22 -4.38 -14.05
C LEU A 164 36.54 -3.19 -14.96
N ALA A 165 35.67 -2.94 -15.91
CA ALA A 165 35.69 -1.73 -16.74
C ALA A 165 34.26 -1.14 -16.78
N PHE A 166 34.17 0.16 -17.03
CA PHE A 166 32.91 0.89 -17.10
C PHE A 166 32.89 1.85 -18.27
N SER A 167 31.74 1.94 -18.96
CA SER A 167 31.57 2.80 -20.13
C SER A 167 30.12 3.26 -20.22
N LEU A 168 29.81 4.39 -19.59
CA LEU A 168 28.49 5.01 -19.68
C LEU A 168 28.54 6.48 -19.33
N ASN A 169 27.75 7.29 -20.02
CA ASN A 169 27.41 8.66 -19.66
C ASN A 169 25.93 8.72 -19.30
N GLU A 170 25.60 9.17 -18.09
CA GLU A 170 24.23 9.23 -17.59
C GLU A 170 24.02 10.52 -16.78
N ASN A 171 22.84 11.14 -16.93
CA ASN A 171 22.35 12.15 -16.02
C ASN A 171 21.16 11.58 -15.26
N GLY A 172 21.10 11.79 -13.97
CA GLY A 172 19.99 11.34 -13.11
C GLY A 172 19.33 12.50 -12.37
N ARG A 173 18.02 12.47 -12.30
CA ARG A 173 17.18 13.45 -11.59
C ARG A 173 15.94 12.71 -11.07
N PRO A 174 15.55 12.87 -9.80
CA PRO A 174 14.35 12.23 -9.31
C PRO A 174 13.08 12.87 -9.83
N ASP A 175 12.09 12.07 -10.21
CA ASP A 175 10.76 12.55 -10.61
C ASP A 175 10.01 13.18 -9.41
N ILE A 176 10.15 12.58 -8.24
CA ILE A 176 9.56 13.07 -6.98
C ILE A 176 10.66 13.67 -6.12
N TRP A 177 10.53 14.93 -5.72
CA TRP A 177 11.57 15.67 -5.00
C TRP A 177 11.88 15.10 -3.62
N SER A 178 10.86 14.58 -2.94
CA SER A 178 11.02 13.95 -1.62
C SER A 178 10.37 12.59 -1.59
N ARG A 179 11.20 11.59 -1.35
CA ARG A 179 10.87 10.17 -1.43
C ARG A 179 11.16 9.54 -0.08
N ASP A 180 10.10 9.29 0.67
CA ASP A 180 10.21 8.79 2.03
C ASP A 180 9.34 7.54 2.24
N ILE A 181 9.91 6.53 2.88
CA ILE A 181 9.19 5.41 3.47
C ILE A 181 9.61 5.37 4.94
N TRP A 182 8.67 5.47 5.84
CA TRP A 182 8.98 5.55 7.25
C TRP A 182 8.23 4.50 8.08
N PHE A 183 8.91 3.99 9.07
CA PHE A 183 8.42 2.94 9.94
C PHE A 183 8.12 3.51 11.33
N GLY A 184 6.87 3.67 11.69
CA GLY A 184 6.41 4.35 12.89
C GLY A 184 7.23 4.11 14.16
N ARG A 185 7.04 2.97 14.85
CA ARG A 185 7.70 2.68 16.14
C ARG A 185 8.84 1.68 16.05
N THR A 186 9.29 1.30 14.89
CA THR A 186 10.01 0.04 14.64
C THR A 186 11.52 0.20 14.46
N THR A 187 12.04 1.39 14.72
CA THR A 187 13.44 1.76 14.51
C THR A 187 14.32 1.58 15.76
N GLN A 188 13.82 0.95 16.81
CA GLN A 188 14.58 0.76 18.05
C GLN A 188 15.17 -0.65 18.13
N LYS A 189 16.43 -0.76 18.58
CA LYS A 189 17.02 -2.04 18.97
C LYS A 189 16.21 -2.63 20.12
N TRP A 190 15.92 -3.92 20.01
CA TRP A 190 15.21 -4.60 21.09
C TRP A 190 16.16 -5.02 22.21
N GLU A 191 17.30 -5.62 21.85
CA GLU A 191 18.34 -6.04 22.78
C GLU A 191 19.65 -5.29 22.52
N LYS A 192 20.52 -5.23 23.52
CA LYS A 192 21.81 -4.53 23.41
C LYS A 192 22.72 -5.05 22.29
N GLY A 193 22.61 -6.32 21.94
CA GLY A 193 23.42 -6.97 20.89
C GLY A 193 22.76 -7.01 19.51
N ASP A 194 21.51 -6.57 19.39
CA ASP A 194 20.80 -6.61 18.12
C ASP A 194 21.39 -5.66 17.09
N PRO A 195 21.34 -5.99 15.79
CA PRO A 195 21.64 -5.06 14.71
C PRO A 195 20.84 -3.76 14.81
N ASP A 196 21.40 -2.68 14.30
CA ASP A 196 20.69 -1.40 14.25
C ASP A 196 19.72 -1.37 13.07
N PRO A 197 18.39 -1.39 13.28
CA PRO A 197 17.42 -1.35 12.19
C PRO A 197 17.45 -0.03 11.43
N ASN A 198 17.83 1.08 12.07
CA ASN A 198 18.00 2.37 11.38
C ASN A 198 19.18 2.35 10.42
N ALA A 199 20.32 1.79 10.84
CA ALA A 199 21.48 1.66 9.97
C ALA A 199 21.19 0.74 8.79
N ALA A 200 20.52 -0.39 9.03
CA ALA A 200 20.11 -1.31 7.97
C ALA A 200 19.15 -0.68 6.96
N PHE A 201 18.18 0.10 7.46
CA PHE A 201 17.24 0.85 6.59
C PHE A 201 17.94 1.96 5.82
N ALA A 202 18.85 2.72 6.47
CA ALA A 202 19.63 3.78 5.82
C ALA A 202 20.46 3.25 4.66
N ALA A 203 21.07 2.07 4.80
CA ALA A 203 21.80 1.41 3.72
C ALA A 203 20.88 1.06 2.54
N TRP A 204 19.69 0.51 2.81
CA TRP A 204 18.68 0.25 1.79
C TRP A 204 18.21 1.52 1.10
N ALA A 205 17.93 2.57 1.87
CA ALA A 205 17.47 3.87 1.37
C ALA A 205 18.51 4.52 0.44
N LYS A 206 19.78 4.54 0.84
CA LYS A 206 20.90 5.01 -0.02
C LYS A 206 20.98 4.21 -1.30
N GLY A 207 20.96 2.87 -1.21
CA GLY A 207 21.02 1.95 -2.36
C GLY A 207 19.89 2.17 -3.37
N ASN A 208 18.74 2.63 -2.90
CA ASN A 208 17.57 2.91 -3.73
C ASN A 208 17.36 4.41 -4.00
N ARG A 209 18.34 5.26 -3.69
CA ARG A 209 18.32 6.70 -3.92
C ARG A 209 17.11 7.40 -3.31
N MET A 210 16.68 6.95 -2.11
CA MET A 210 15.71 7.69 -1.32
C MET A 210 16.34 9.02 -0.85
N GLY A 211 15.53 10.06 -0.71
CA GLY A 211 16.03 11.37 -0.30
C GLY A 211 14.92 12.40 -0.19
N MET A 212 15.24 13.51 0.43
CA MET A 212 14.30 14.62 0.69
C MET A 212 14.91 15.96 0.28
N SER A 213 14.77 16.34 -1.00
CA SER A 213 15.14 17.68 -1.48
C SER A 213 14.30 18.75 -0.78
N LEU A 214 13.00 18.58 -0.71
CA LEU A 214 12.10 19.33 0.17
C LEU A 214 11.99 18.57 1.50
N LYS A 215 12.61 19.08 2.56
CA LYS A 215 12.49 18.53 3.90
C LYS A 215 11.10 18.87 4.46
N PHE A 216 10.10 18.11 4.05
CA PHE A 216 8.76 18.26 4.59
C PHE A 216 8.68 17.69 6.01
N PHE A 217 7.88 18.36 6.85
CA PHE A 217 7.56 17.87 8.19
C PHE A 217 6.11 18.25 8.49
N VAL A 218 5.21 17.29 8.39
CA VAL A 218 3.79 17.51 8.65
C VAL A 218 3.32 16.51 9.68
N ILE A 219 2.89 17.02 10.82
CA ILE A 219 2.36 16.26 11.96
C ILE A 219 1.21 17.02 12.60
N HIS A 220 0.33 16.34 13.29
CA HIS A 220 -0.69 16.97 14.12
C HIS A 220 -0.04 17.85 15.18
N ASN A 221 -0.24 19.15 15.11
CA ASN A 221 0.58 20.10 15.87
C ASN A 221 -0.21 21.12 16.71
N TRP A 222 -1.50 21.34 16.45
CA TRP A 222 -2.25 22.38 17.18
C TRP A 222 -2.21 22.19 18.71
N HIS A 223 -2.22 20.95 19.19
CA HIS A 223 -2.12 20.65 20.62
C HIS A 223 -0.74 21.04 21.23
N ALA A 224 0.30 21.15 20.41
CA ALA A 224 1.65 21.47 20.86
C ALA A 224 1.93 22.99 20.88
N ILE A 225 1.21 23.78 20.10
CA ILE A 225 1.42 25.24 20.00
C ILE A 225 1.37 25.93 21.37
N PRO A 226 0.39 25.66 22.26
CA PRO A 226 0.36 26.28 23.59
C PRO A 226 1.59 25.99 24.46
N MET A 227 2.26 24.86 24.22
CA MET A 227 3.42 24.41 25.01
C MET A 227 4.76 24.76 24.34
N ALA A 228 4.71 25.41 23.16
CA ALA A 228 5.92 25.73 22.41
C ALA A 228 6.80 26.78 23.12
N PHE A 229 8.12 26.64 22.95
CA PHE A 229 9.15 27.61 23.43
C PHE A 229 9.06 27.92 24.91
N LYS A 230 8.59 27.00 25.74
CA LYS A 230 8.49 27.16 27.20
C LYS A 230 9.85 27.45 27.84
N GLU A 231 10.89 26.80 27.37
CA GLU A 231 12.29 26.98 27.85
C GLU A 231 12.86 28.34 27.52
N ASP A 232 12.28 29.09 26.60
CA ASP A 232 12.69 30.45 26.26
C ASP A 232 11.94 31.51 27.07
N GLY A 233 11.09 31.09 28.02
CA GLY A 233 10.25 32.00 28.80
C GLY A 233 9.15 32.69 28.00
N LEU A 234 8.81 32.18 26.79
CA LEU A 234 7.74 32.73 25.96
C LEU A 234 6.37 32.37 26.55
N PRO A 235 5.42 33.30 26.62
CA PRO A 235 4.16 33.10 27.34
C PRO A 235 3.06 32.48 26.54
N PHE A 236 3.36 31.58 25.57
CA PHE A 236 2.32 30.95 24.72
C PHE A 236 1.22 30.28 25.55
N LYS A 237 1.60 29.47 26.55
CA LYS A 237 0.61 28.85 27.45
C LYS A 237 -0.20 29.90 28.21
N GLN A 238 0.47 30.94 28.77
CA GLN A 238 -0.20 32.00 29.53
C GLN A 238 -1.19 32.77 28.64
N GLU A 239 -0.84 33.04 27.39
CA GLU A 239 -1.75 33.69 26.45
C GLU A 239 -2.96 32.80 26.13
N PHE A 240 -2.77 31.50 25.93
CA PHE A 240 -3.90 30.58 25.80
C PHE A 240 -4.76 30.47 27.06
N ASP A 241 -4.13 30.52 28.24
CA ASP A 241 -4.85 30.49 29.53
C ASP A 241 -5.65 31.79 29.73
N ALA A 242 -5.10 32.94 29.30
CA ALA A 242 -5.75 34.26 29.39
C ALA A 242 -6.85 34.47 28.32
N HIS A 243 -6.75 33.74 27.21
CA HIS A 243 -7.62 33.87 26.04
C HIS A 243 -8.27 32.51 25.67
N PRO A 244 -9.18 31.98 26.51
CA PRO A 244 -9.83 30.69 26.20
C PRO A 244 -10.62 30.72 24.87
N GLU A 245 -10.98 31.89 24.36
CA GLU A 245 -11.59 32.09 23.03
C GLU A 245 -10.68 31.72 21.86
N TYR A 246 -9.40 31.46 22.08
CA TYR A 246 -8.49 30.93 21.08
C TYR A 246 -8.77 29.46 20.78
N PHE A 247 -9.39 28.73 21.71
CA PHE A 247 -9.82 27.36 21.46
C PHE A 247 -11.18 27.30 20.76
N ALA A 248 -11.44 26.20 20.07
CA ALA A 248 -12.66 25.93 19.36
C ALA A 248 -13.89 26.02 20.28
N LEU A 249 -14.98 26.62 19.80
CA LEU A 249 -16.27 26.59 20.44
C LEU A 249 -16.98 25.30 20.01
N VAL A 250 -17.20 24.38 20.95
CA VAL A 250 -17.86 23.09 20.73
C VAL A 250 -18.99 22.96 21.75
N ASP A 251 -20.21 22.76 21.29
CA ASP A 251 -21.39 22.65 22.16
C ASP A 251 -21.51 23.80 23.20
N GLY A 252 -21.20 25.01 22.76
CA GLY A 252 -21.26 26.24 23.60
C GLY A 252 -20.08 26.39 24.56
N LYS A 253 -19.07 25.51 24.54
CA LYS A 253 -17.89 25.58 25.41
C LYS A 253 -16.60 25.69 24.62
N ARG A 254 -15.63 26.46 25.12
CA ARG A 254 -14.27 26.52 24.57
C ARG A 254 -13.52 25.27 24.94
N THR A 255 -13.14 24.48 23.95
CA THR A 255 -12.65 23.09 24.11
C THR A 255 -11.30 22.90 23.42
N PRO A 256 -10.17 22.76 24.17
CA PRO A 256 -8.90 22.35 23.59
C PRO A 256 -8.99 20.94 23.01
N PRO A 257 -8.08 20.55 22.09
CA PRO A 257 -6.96 21.33 21.54
C PRO A 257 -7.25 21.99 20.21
N GLN A 258 -8.46 21.89 19.66
CA GLN A 258 -8.78 22.53 18.38
C GLN A 258 -8.89 24.06 18.56
N LEU A 259 -8.61 24.79 17.49
CA LEU A 259 -8.45 26.24 17.52
C LEU A 259 -9.62 26.99 16.88
N CYS A 260 -9.88 28.22 17.36
CA CYS A 260 -10.84 29.15 16.76
C CYS A 260 -10.15 29.98 15.67
N VAL A 261 -10.04 29.44 14.47
CA VAL A 261 -9.20 29.97 13.38
C VAL A 261 -9.62 31.37 12.90
N ALA A 262 -10.87 31.79 13.10
CA ALA A 262 -11.35 33.12 12.76
C ALA A 262 -10.96 34.20 13.78
N ASN A 263 -10.41 33.83 14.95
CA ASN A 263 -9.99 34.77 15.97
C ASN A 263 -8.66 35.46 15.57
N GLY A 264 -8.69 36.81 15.39
CA GLY A 264 -7.53 37.57 14.95
C GLY A 264 -6.35 37.58 15.94
N GLY A 265 -6.63 37.44 17.25
CA GLY A 265 -5.57 37.28 18.28
C GLY A 265 -4.83 35.97 18.13
N LEU A 266 -5.61 34.88 17.93
CA LEU A 266 -5.02 33.57 17.66
C LEU A 266 -4.19 33.55 16.37
N GLN A 267 -4.68 34.17 15.29
CA GLN A 267 -3.94 34.25 14.02
C GLN A 267 -2.57 34.90 14.21
N LYS A 268 -2.50 36.03 14.96
CA LYS A 268 -1.23 36.70 15.31
C LYS A 268 -0.32 35.79 16.14
N LEU A 269 -0.89 35.06 17.10
CA LEU A 269 -0.14 34.14 17.95
C LEU A 269 0.46 33.00 17.14
N VAL A 270 -0.31 32.37 16.28
CA VAL A 270 0.15 31.26 15.44
C VAL A 270 1.18 31.73 14.39
N THR A 271 1.03 32.96 13.88
CA THR A 271 2.05 33.59 13.00
C THR A 271 3.37 33.78 13.76
N ARG A 272 3.31 34.29 14.99
CA ARG A 272 4.51 34.43 15.85
C ARG A 272 5.14 33.09 16.17
N TYR A 273 4.33 32.07 16.41
CA TYR A 273 4.80 30.67 16.57
C TYR A 273 5.61 30.21 15.35
N ALA A 274 5.06 30.34 14.14
CA ALA A 274 5.72 29.93 12.91
C ALA A 274 7.03 30.71 12.67
N THR A 275 7.04 32.03 12.93
CA THR A 275 8.24 32.88 12.83
C THR A 275 9.33 32.39 13.79
N LYS A 276 8.99 32.21 15.08
CA LYS A 276 9.92 31.71 16.10
C LYS A 276 10.45 30.31 15.81
N PHE A 277 9.62 29.45 15.20
CA PHE A 277 10.07 28.14 14.79
C PHE A 277 11.25 28.23 13.81
N PHE A 278 11.18 29.09 12.80
CA PHE A 278 12.26 29.25 11.81
C PHE A 278 13.46 30.03 12.35
N GLU A 279 13.27 30.95 13.28
CA GLU A 279 14.40 31.57 13.98
C GLU A 279 15.26 30.55 14.72
N LYS A 280 14.62 29.52 15.33
CA LYS A 280 15.30 28.42 16.02
C LYS A 280 15.80 27.31 15.10
N ASN A 281 15.14 27.11 13.97
CA ASN A 281 15.42 26.03 13.03
C ASN A 281 15.62 26.59 11.62
N PRO A 282 16.70 27.37 11.39
CA PRO A 282 16.90 28.07 10.11
C PRO A 282 17.02 27.14 8.90
N GLU A 283 17.50 25.90 9.11
CA GLU A 283 17.57 24.84 8.08
C GLU A 283 16.27 24.10 7.84
N ALA A 284 15.24 24.28 8.66
CA ALA A 284 13.94 23.68 8.40
C ALA A 284 13.30 24.34 7.16
N HIS A 285 12.70 23.52 6.30
CA HIS A 285 11.98 24.05 5.13
C HIS A 285 10.52 24.34 5.45
N MET A 286 9.95 23.69 6.48
CA MET A 286 8.51 23.68 6.74
C MET A 286 8.20 23.66 8.24
N VAL A 287 7.15 24.38 8.63
CA VAL A 287 6.51 24.27 9.95
C VAL A 287 5.15 23.61 9.80
N SER A 288 4.85 22.63 10.65
CA SER A 288 3.51 22.01 10.63
C SER A 288 2.49 22.88 11.36
N LEU A 289 1.38 23.16 10.71
CA LEU A 289 0.18 23.75 11.31
C LEU A 289 -1.04 22.83 11.20
N ASP A 290 -0.80 21.53 11.10
CA ASP A 290 -1.89 20.57 11.03
C ASP A 290 -2.70 20.50 12.33
N THR A 291 -3.98 20.16 12.20
CA THR A 291 -4.93 20.08 13.31
C THR A 291 -4.53 19.04 14.35
N ALA A 292 -5.11 19.06 15.53
CA ALA A 292 -4.99 17.93 16.44
C ALA A 292 -5.76 16.72 15.88
N ASP A 293 -5.26 15.50 16.13
CA ASP A 293 -5.83 14.23 15.63
C ASP A 293 -7.09 13.84 16.41
N GLN A 294 -8.09 14.70 16.36
CA GLN A 294 -9.40 14.46 16.99
C GLN A 294 -10.46 15.43 16.45
N GLY A 295 -11.74 15.14 16.68
CA GLY A 295 -12.84 16.01 16.36
C GLY A 295 -12.93 17.28 17.25
N GLY A 296 -14.04 17.97 17.20
CA GLY A 296 -14.29 19.13 18.05
C GLY A 296 -13.93 20.48 17.38
N TRP A 297 -14.47 20.68 16.19
CA TRP A 297 -14.23 21.88 15.38
C TRP A 297 -14.98 23.09 15.89
N CYS A 298 -14.43 24.29 15.61
CA CYS A 298 -15.05 25.51 16.04
C CYS A 298 -16.37 25.80 15.32
N THR A 299 -17.46 25.88 16.09
CA THR A 299 -18.81 26.20 15.61
C THR A 299 -19.22 27.65 15.87
N CYS A 300 -18.26 28.52 16.22
CA CYS A 300 -18.60 29.94 16.45
C CYS A 300 -19.04 30.61 15.13
N PRO A 301 -19.87 31.68 15.19
CA PRO A 301 -20.40 32.33 14.01
C PRO A 301 -19.33 32.81 13.02
N GLU A 302 -18.19 33.25 13.50
CA GLU A 302 -17.10 33.73 12.64
C GLU A 302 -16.38 32.58 11.91
N CYS A 303 -16.15 31.45 12.58
CA CYS A 303 -15.60 30.25 11.90
C CYS A 303 -16.59 29.64 10.91
N ALA A 304 -17.91 29.71 11.22
CA ALA A 304 -18.96 29.22 10.31
C ALA A 304 -19.02 30.02 8.99
N LYS A 305 -18.68 31.31 9.00
CA LYS A 305 -18.60 32.13 7.78
C LYS A 305 -17.48 31.70 6.81
N LEU A 306 -16.46 30.99 7.29
CA LEU A 306 -15.35 30.50 6.46
C LEU A 306 -15.76 29.32 5.56
N GLY A 307 -16.96 28.79 5.73
CA GLY A 307 -17.44 27.61 5.03
C GLY A 307 -17.45 26.35 5.91
N PRO A 308 -17.68 25.17 5.29
CA PRO A 308 -17.70 23.91 6.01
C PRO A 308 -16.35 23.64 6.71
N TYR A 309 -16.43 22.82 7.74
CA TYR A 309 -15.26 22.55 8.60
C TYR A 309 -13.92 22.34 7.87
N PRO A 310 -13.82 21.57 6.77
CA PRO A 310 -12.54 21.36 6.07
C PRO A 310 -11.83 22.65 5.67
N CYS A 311 -12.55 23.78 5.52
CA CYS A 311 -11.95 25.07 5.17
C CYS A 311 -11.13 25.71 6.30
N GLN A 312 -11.48 25.43 7.56
CA GLN A 312 -10.93 26.14 8.72
C GLN A 312 -9.40 26.01 8.86
N PRO A 313 -8.80 24.82 8.83
CA PRO A 313 -7.34 24.70 8.97
C PRO A 313 -6.58 25.35 7.81
N PHE A 314 -7.08 25.23 6.59
CA PHE A 314 -6.46 25.81 5.41
C PHE A 314 -6.58 27.32 5.35
N PHE A 315 -7.66 27.90 5.91
CA PHE A 315 -7.78 29.33 6.09
C PHE A 315 -6.70 29.87 7.03
N LEU A 316 -6.50 29.25 8.20
CA LEU A 316 -5.43 29.64 9.13
C LEU A 316 -4.05 29.51 8.48
N ALA A 317 -3.83 28.43 7.75
CA ALA A 317 -2.57 28.23 7.02
C ALA A 317 -2.31 29.35 6.02
N ASN A 318 -3.30 29.79 5.25
CA ASN A 318 -3.15 30.91 4.31
C ASN A 318 -2.78 32.21 5.04
N VAL A 319 -3.45 32.52 6.15
CA VAL A 319 -3.14 33.71 6.97
C VAL A 319 -1.69 33.70 7.42
N VAL A 320 -1.23 32.59 8.00
CA VAL A 320 0.13 32.44 8.50
C VAL A 320 1.15 32.43 7.35
N ALA A 321 0.89 31.70 6.28
CA ALA A 321 1.78 31.59 5.12
C ALA A 321 2.05 32.95 4.48
N LYS A 322 1.02 33.78 4.33
CA LYS A 322 1.12 35.15 3.80
C LYS A 322 2.04 36.04 4.63
N GLU A 323 1.92 36.00 5.95
CA GLU A 323 2.77 36.78 6.85
C GLU A 323 4.19 36.18 6.90
N LEU A 324 4.33 34.87 6.95
CA LEU A 324 5.60 34.17 6.98
C LEU A 324 6.47 34.50 5.76
N GLN A 325 5.85 34.60 4.56
CA GLN A 325 6.56 34.93 3.33
C GLN A 325 7.28 36.29 3.39
N LYS A 326 6.79 37.21 4.21
CA LYS A 326 7.42 38.54 4.37
C LYS A 326 8.71 38.49 5.20
N VAL A 327 8.79 37.59 6.18
CA VAL A 327 9.89 37.53 7.17
C VAL A 327 10.83 36.34 6.94
N HIS A 328 10.31 35.25 6.39
CA HIS A 328 11.05 34.03 6.04
C HIS A 328 10.70 33.54 4.62
N PRO A 329 11.11 34.28 3.56
CA PRO A 329 10.83 33.89 2.18
C PRO A 329 11.40 32.49 1.87
N GLY A 330 10.63 31.67 1.15
CA GLY A 330 11.01 30.30 0.79
C GLY A 330 10.73 29.24 1.87
N LYS A 331 10.14 29.64 3.02
CA LYS A 331 9.67 28.68 4.05
C LYS A 331 8.21 28.34 3.87
N TYR A 332 7.83 27.12 4.24
CA TYR A 332 6.50 26.56 4.01
C TYR A 332 5.71 26.36 5.29
N VAL A 333 4.40 26.41 5.14
CA VAL A 333 3.41 25.96 6.14
C VAL A 333 2.83 24.64 5.66
N GLY A 334 2.97 23.57 6.45
CA GLY A 334 2.54 22.21 6.10
C GLY A 334 1.29 21.78 6.83
N LEU A 335 0.36 21.12 6.11
CA LEU A 335 -0.83 20.48 6.64
C LEU A 335 -1.07 19.12 5.98
N LEU A 336 -1.81 18.25 6.68
CA LEU A 336 -2.43 17.08 6.05
C LEU A 336 -3.76 17.47 5.42
N ALA A 337 -4.14 16.82 4.34
CA ALA A 337 -5.51 16.66 3.91
C ALA A 337 -5.95 15.26 4.34
N TYR A 338 -6.54 15.15 5.52
CA TYR A 338 -6.75 13.91 6.25
C TYR A 338 -8.08 13.90 6.99
N SER A 339 -8.70 12.74 7.13
CA SER A 339 -9.89 12.53 7.95
C SER A 339 -10.95 13.61 7.66
N TRP A 340 -11.33 14.41 8.65
CA TRP A 340 -12.36 15.44 8.57
C TRP A 340 -12.01 16.63 7.68
N HIS A 341 -10.74 16.93 7.46
CA HIS A 341 -10.24 18.02 6.60
C HIS A 341 -9.57 17.51 5.33
N SER A 342 -10.04 16.37 4.81
CA SER A 342 -9.54 15.81 3.55
C SER A 342 -10.05 16.54 2.30
N ASP A 343 -11.21 17.21 2.38
CA ASP A 343 -11.78 17.95 1.25
C ASP A 343 -11.03 19.23 0.95
N ALA A 344 -10.78 19.50 -0.32
CA ALA A 344 -10.13 20.73 -0.75
C ALA A 344 -11.07 21.94 -0.49
N PRO A 345 -10.51 23.07 0.02
CA PRO A 345 -11.30 24.28 0.25
C PRO A 345 -11.72 24.92 -1.09
N PRO A 346 -12.77 25.77 -1.10
CA PRO A 346 -13.23 26.47 -2.31
C PRO A 346 -12.30 27.58 -2.78
N PHE A 347 -11.26 27.92 -2.00
CA PHE A 347 -10.28 28.94 -2.30
C PHE A 347 -8.90 28.35 -2.61
N THR A 348 -8.07 29.08 -3.34
CA THR A 348 -6.67 28.72 -3.62
C THR A 348 -5.79 28.98 -2.41
N LEU A 349 -4.84 28.10 -2.17
CA LEU A 349 -3.86 28.25 -1.10
C LEU A 349 -2.72 29.19 -1.52
N GLU A 350 -2.11 29.84 -0.53
CA GLU A 350 -0.89 30.63 -0.73
C GLU A 350 0.23 29.74 -1.31
N PRO A 351 1.10 30.27 -2.18
CA PRO A 351 2.14 29.46 -2.87
C PRO A 351 3.09 28.71 -1.93
N ASN A 352 3.25 29.18 -0.69
CA ASN A 352 4.08 28.54 0.33
C ASN A 352 3.27 27.73 1.35
N VAL A 353 2.05 27.35 1.04
CA VAL A 353 1.32 26.29 1.75
C VAL A 353 1.57 24.97 1.04
N TYR A 354 2.03 23.99 1.80
CA TYR A 354 2.20 22.61 1.37
C TYR A 354 1.11 21.75 1.99
N VAL A 355 0.47 20.93 1.17
CA VAL A 355 -0.55 19.99 1.63
C VAL A 355 -0.13 18.57 1.33
N GLN A 356 -0.23 17.69 2.30
CA GLN A 356 0.00 16.27 2.14
C GLN A 356 -1.34 15.53 2.15
N LEU A 357 -1.84 15.15 0.96
CA LEU A 357 -3.08 14.41 0.81
C LEU A 357 -2.90 12.94 1.21
N THR A 358 -3.70 12.46 2.14
CA THR A 358 -3.67 11.06 2.54
C THR A 358 -4.41 10.17 1.54
N ALA A 359 -3.80 9.04 1.19
CA ALA A 359 -4.39 8.09 0.24
C ALA A 359 -5.51 7.23 0.84
N GLY A 360 -5.76 7.36 2.15
CA GLY A 360 -6.79 6.64 2.89
C GLY A 360 -7.25 7.39 4.12
N MET A 361 -8.20 6.81 4.86
CA MET A 361 -8.76 7.37 6.09
C MET A 361 -9.43 8.75 5.91
N ASN A 362 -9.95 9.04 4.72
CA ASN A 362 -10.60 10.30 4.40
C ASN A 362 -12.09 10.24 4.74
N ALA A 363 -12.59 11.25 5.47
CA ALA A 363 -14.01 11.43 5.75
C ALA A 363 -14.66 12.31 4.66
N SER A 364 -14.45 11.95 3.41
CA SER A 364 -14.91 12.68 2.23
C SER A 364 -15.97 11.90 1.46
N LYS A 365 -16.86 12.62 0.78
CA LYS A 365 -17.77 12.05 -0.23
C LYS A 365 -17.03 11.70 -1.54
N PHE A 366 -15.87 12.29 -1.77
CA PHE A 366 -15.07 12.08 -2.96
C PHE A 366 -14.17 10.84 -2.82
N SER A 367 -13.92 10.14 -3.92
CA SER A 367 -12.88 9.15 -4.01
C SER A 367 -11.48 9.80 -3.90
N PHE A 368 -10.45 8.99 -3.71
CA PHE A 368 -9.08 9.51 -3.69
C PHE A 368 -8.73 10.25 -4.99
N ASP A 369 -9.10 9.69 -6.15
CA ASP A 369 -8.79 10.31 -7.45
C ASP A 369 -9.53 11.64 -7.65
N GLU A 370 -10.79 11.75 -7.20
CA GLU A 370 -11.53 13.01 -7.20
C GLU A 370 -10.91 14.03 -6.24
N LEU A 371 -10.54 13.63 -5.02
CA LEU A 371 -9.84 14.49 -4.06
C LEU A 371 -8.51 14.96 -4.63
N PHE A 372 -7.73 14.04 -5.20
CA PHE A 372 -6.44 14.34 -5.80
C PHE A 372 -6.57 15.42 -6.88
N LYS A 373 -7.54 15.27 -7.78
CA LYS A 373 -7.84 16.27 -8.82
C LYS A 373 -8.20 17.63 -8.20
N LEU A 374 -9.10 17.67 -7.21
CA LEU A 374 -9.49 18.92 -6.55
C LEU A 374 -8.30 19.60 -5.86
N TRP A 375 -7.42 18.83 -5.22
CA TRP A 375 -6.24 19.36 -4.56
C TRP A 375 -5.19 19.91 -5.52
N THR A 376 -4.97 19.29 -6.69
CA THR A 376 -4.05 19.80 -7.71
C THR A 376 -4.47 21.17 -8.26
N GLU A 377 -5.77 21.50 -8.18
CA GLU A 377 -6.31 22.80 -8.58
C GLU A 377 -6.17 23.88 -7.50
N ARG A 378 -5.98 23.52 -6.22
CA ARG A 378 -6.00 24.43 -5.05
C ARG A 378 -4.64 24.64 -4.40
N CYS A 379 -3.73 23.70 -4.57
CA CYS A 379 -2.44 23.68 -3.89
C CYS A 379 -1.29 23.57 -4.90
N ARG A 380 -0.33 24.49 -4.83
CA ARG A 380 0.85 24.48 -5.71
C ARG A 380 1.83 23.35 -5.36
N HIS A 381 1.99 23.06 -4.07
CA HIS A 381 2.93 22.06 -3.57
C HIS A 381 2.17 20.95 -2.84
N LEU A 382 1.73 19.96 -3.63
CA LEU A 382 1.00 18.79 -3.14
C LEU A 382 1.97 17.65 -2.87
N GLY A 383 1.86 17.04 -1.70
CA GLY A 383 2.47 15.76 -1.37
C GLY A 383 1.41 14.67 -1.22
N ILE A 384 1.84 13.42 -1.24
CA ILE A 384 0.98 12.26 -0.99
C ILE A 384 1.47 11.53 0.26
N TYR A 385 0.55 11.26 1.17
CA TYR A 385 0.76 10.37 2.29
C TYR A 385 0.15 9.00 1.96
N GLU A 386 1.01 8.04 1.65
CA GLU A 386 0.58 6.68 1.32
C GLU A 386 0.54 5.80 2.56
N TYR A 387 -0.43 4.88 2.60
CA TYR A 387 -0.48 3.79 3.58
C TYR A 387 0.04 2.52 2.93
N TYR A 388 1.36 2.33 2.92
CA TYR A 388 1.97 1.12 2.36
C TYR A 388 1.76 -0.09 3.26
N SER A 389 1.88 0.11 4.56
CA SER A 389 1.57 -0.91 5.55
C SER A 389 1.44 -0.26 6.92
N TYR A 390 0.47 -0.67 7.67
CA TYR A 390 0.42 -0.51 9.12
C TYR A 390 -0.26 -1.75 9.69
N TRP A 391 -0.11 -1.99 10.96
CA TRP A 391 -0.45 -3.30 11.53
C TRP A 391 -1.93 -3.71 11.33
N GLU A 392 -2.85 -2.75 11.29
CA GLU A 392 -4.27 -3.01 11.05
C GLU A 392 -4.55 -3.49 9.61
N MET A 393 -3.71 -3.10 8.65
CA MET A 393 -3.86 -3.51 7.25
C MET A 393 -3.40 -4.94 7.03
N ASP A 394 -2.19 -5.28 7.46
CA ASP A 394 -1.56 -6.55 7.11
C ASP A 394 -1.12 -7.39 8.31
N LYS A 395 -1.05 -6.79 9.52
CA LYS A 395 -0.55 -7.44 10.73
C LYS A 395 0.79 -8.16 10.51
N ALA A 396 1.63 -7.62 9.61
CA ALA A 396 2.87 -8.22 9.14
C ALA A 396 2.72 -9.64 8.55
N MET A 397 1.55 -9.99 8.03
CA MET A 397 1.25 -11.29 7.43
C MET A 397 1.26 -11.23 5.90
N LEU A 398 1.43 -12.37 5.25
CA LEU A 398 1.34 -12.50 3.79
C LEU A 398 -0.12 -12.62 3.32
N PRO A 399 -0.49 -11.97 2.20
CA PRO A 399 0.24 -10.90 1.51
C PRO A 399 0.11 -9.57 2.23
N GLY A 400 1.08 -8.66 2.02
CA GLY A 400 0.96 -7.27 2.50
C GLY A 400 -0.17 -6.54 1.76
N ALA A 401 -1.05 -5.86 2.51
CA ALA A 401 -2.31 -5.31 1.97
C ALA A 401 -2.19 -3.89 1.37
N GLY A 402 -1.00 -3.28 1.39
CA GLY A 402 -0.77 -1.92 0.90
C GLY A 402 -0.76 -1.82 -0.63
N PRO A 403 -1.05 -0.62 -1.18
CA PRO A 403 -1.16 -0.40 -2.63
C PRO A 403 0.13 -0.68 -3.40
N GLN A 404 1.30 -0.57 -2.77
CA GLN A 404 2.59 -0.90 -3.38
C GLN A 404 2.71 -2.39 -3.75
N ASN A 405 1.93 -3.26 -3.12
CA ASN A 405 1.90 -4.70 -3.43
C ASN A 405 0.95 -5.06 -4.59
N ASN A 406 0.26 -4.07 -5.17
CA ASN A 406 -0.42 -4.23 -6.46
C ASN A 406 0.54 -3.79 -7.59
N PHE A 407 1.33 -4.73 -8.09
CA PHE A 407 2.42 -4.46 -9.02
C PHE A 407 1.96 -3.94 -10.39
N GLU A 408 0.70 -4.19 -10.78
CA GLU A 408 0.16 -3.74 -12.06
C GLU A 408 -0.32 -2.27 -12.01
N THR A 409 -0.83 -1.81 -10.85
CA THR A 409 -1.35 -0.45 -10.71
C THR A 409 -0.32 0.54 -10.18
N LEU A 410 0.78 0.06 -9.59
CA LEU A 410 1.78 0.90 -8.95
C LEU A 410 2.45 1.87 -9.94
N GLY A 411 2.92 1.38 -11.10
CA GLY A 411 3.53 2.22 -12.14
C GLY A 411 2.60 3.30 -12.68
N PRO A 412 1.38 2.95 -13.15
CA PRO A 412 0.37 3.94 -13.54
C PRO A 412 0.07 4.99 -12.46
N ARG A 413 -0.03 4.58 -11.20
CA ARG A 413 -0.26 5.49 -10.06
C ARG A 413 0.88 6.49 -9.89
N MET A 414 2.14 6.04 -9.92
CA MET A 414 3.32 6.91 -9.82
C MET A 414 3.41 7.89 -10.99
N ARG A 415 3.17 7.44 -12.22
CA ARG A 415 3.11 8.34 -13.38
C ARG A 415 2.04 9.41 -13.25
N ASN A 416 0.86 9.06 -12.71
CA ASN A 416 -0.21 10.04 -12.46
C ASN A 416 0.24 11.10 -11.45
N PHE A 417 0.94 10.72 -10.39
CA PHE A 417 1.49 11.67 -9.41
C PHE A 417 2.52 12.61 -10.04
N VAL A 418 3.46 12.09 -10.81
CA VAL A 418 4.49 12.87 -11.51
C VAL A 418 3.88 13.83 -12.52
N THR A 419 2.93 13.36 -13.34
CA THR A 419 2.21 14.19 -14.33
C THR A 419 1.50 15.38 -13.67
N ASN A 420 1.01 15.19 -12.44
CA ASN A 420 0.34 16.23 -11.66
C ASN A 420 1.29 16.96 -10.68
N ARG A 421 2.61 16.87 -10.89
CA ARG A 421 3.65 17.60 -10.14
C ARG A 421 3.60 17.40 -8.62
N VAL A 422 3.33 16.17 -8.19
CA VAL A 422 3.45 15.82 -6.77
C VAL A 422 4.89 16.03 -6.30
N ALA A 423 5.07 16.86 -5.27
CA ALA A 423 6.38 17.23 -4.77
C ALA A 423 7.02 16.16 -3.87
N SER A 424 6.18 15.38 -3.18
CA SER A 424 6.68 14.38 -2.24
C SER A 424 5.74 13.18 -2.11
N ILE A 425 6.31 12.04 -1.78
CA ILE A 425 5.57 10.85 -1.35
C ILE A 425 6.15 10.40 -0.01
N SER A 426 5.30 10.27 1.00
CA SER A 426 5.61 9.71 2.31
C SER A 426 4.80 8.44 2.53
N GLY A 427 5.47 7.30 2.55
CA GLY A 427 4.83 6.00 2.75
C GLY A 427 4.91 5.57 4.21
N GLN A 428 3.78 5.58 4.93
CA GLN A 428 3.72 4.91 6.22
C GLN A 428 3.84 3.41 6.02
N ALA A 429 4.76 2.78 6.72
CA ALA A 429 5.11 1.38 6.54
C ALA A 429 5.29 0.65 7.89
N ALA A 430 5.12 -0.65 7.87
CA ALA A 430 5.57 -1.58 8.91
C ALA A 430 6.91 -2.19 8.48
N ASN A 431 7.80 -2.43 9.43
CA ASN A 431 9.11 -3.04 9.16
C ASN A 431 8.97 -4.56 8.92
N SER A 432 8.05 -4.92 8.03
CA SER A 432 7.66 -6.30 7.66
C SER A 432 8.01 -6.58 6.19
N TRP A 433 9.30 -6.86 5.94
CA TRP A 433 9.83 -7.02 4.59
C TRP A 433 9.39 -8.30 3.90
N GLY A 434 9.11 -9.37 4.65
CA GLY A 434 8.58 -10.62 4.08
C GLY A 434 7.29 -10.42 3.32
N ALA A 435 6.40 -9.57 3.84
CA ALA A 435 5.11 -9.26 3.23
C ALA A 435 5.15 -8.10 2.23
N ASN A 436 6.07 -7.14 2.39
CA ASN A 436 6.01 -5.85 1.72
C ASN A 436 7.28 -5.48 0.94
N GLY A 437 8.39 -6.20 1.13
CA GLY A 437 9.71 -5.79 0.67
C GLY A 437 9.81 -5.54 -0.83
N LEU A 438 9.24 -6.42 -1.66
CA LEU A 438 9.23 -6.22 -3.11
C LEU A 438 8.42 -4.96 -3.49
N GLY A 439 7.29 -4.74 -2.84
CA GLY A 439 6.48 -3.52 -3.06
C GLY A 439 7.23 -2.24 -2.66
N TYR A 440 7.95 -2.25 -1.54
CA TYR A 440 8.79 -1.11 -1.12
C TYR A 440 9.91 -0.83 -2.12
N TYR A 441 10.59 -1.88 -2.60
CA TYR A 441 11.61 -1.75 -3.63
C TYR A 441 11.06 -1.14 -4.92
N LEU A 442 9.94 -1.66 -5.42
CA LEU A 442 9.29 -1.12 -6.63
C LEU A 442 8.87 0.34 -6.45
N ALA A 443 8.26 0.67 -5.31
CA ALA A 443 7.85 2.03 -5.00
C ALA A 443 9.05 2.99 -4.97
N ALA A 444 10.15 2.62 -4.31
CA ALA A 444 11.36 3.43 -4.25
C ALA A 444 11.95 3.70 -5.65
N LYS A 445 12.00 2.68 -6.51
CA LYS A 445 12.48 2.84 -7.91
C LYS A 445 11.59 3.77 -8.71
N LEU A 446 10.28 3.63 -8.58
CA LEU A 446 9.29 4.44 -9.32
C LEU A 446 9.16 5.88 -8.79
N MET A 447 9.48 6.14 -7.53
CA MET A 447 9.59 7.51 -7.01
C MET A 447 10.80 8.24 -7.60
N TRP A 448 11.86 7.50 -7.94
CA TRP A 448 13.01 8.06 -8.64
C TRP A 448 12.73 8.27 -10.13
N ASP A 449 12.20 7.25 -10.80
CA ASP A 449 11.90 7.24 -12.23
C ASP A 449 10.59 6.48 -12.46
N SER A 450 9.51 7.22 -12.64
CA SER A 450 8.15 6.70 -12.83
C SER A 450 7.93 6.00 -14.17
N THR A 451 8.89 6.13 -15.11
CA THR A 451 8.83 5.50 -16.43
C THR A 451 9.28 4.04 -16.44
N LEU A 452 9.93 3.58 -15.35
CA LEU A 452 10.43 2.23 -15.24
C LEU A 452 9.32 1.18 -15.37
N ASP A 453 9.63 0.10 -16.07
CA ASP A 453 8.74 -1.05 -16.19
C ASP A 453 8.81 -1.93 -14.94
N THR A 454 7.70 -2.05 -14.23
CA THR A 454 7.58 -2.89 -13.03
C THR A 454 7.84 -4.36 -13.30
N LYS A 455 7.55 -4.87 -14.51
CA LYS A 455 7.84 -6.25 -14.88
C LYS A 455 9.34 -6.49 -15.05
N ALA A 456 10.04 -5.54 -15.68
CA ALA A 456 11.49 -5.61 -15.81
C ALA A 456 12.19 -5.53 -14.44
N LEU A 457 11.72 -4.66 -13.53
CA LEU A 457 12.24 -4.57 -12.17
C LEU A 457 12.03 -5.88 -11.38
N ARG A 458 10.85 -6.50 -11.48
CA ARG A 458 10.57 -7.79 -10.85
C ARG A 458 11.44 -8.90 -11.42
N LYS A 459 11.62 -8.94 -12.73
CA LYS A 459 12.51 -9.91 -13.38
C LYS A 459 13.96 -9.78 -12.87
N ASP A 460 14.51 -8.54 -12.84
CA ASP A 460 15.85 -8.28 -12.27
C ASP A 460 15.94 -8.73 -10.80
N PHE A 461 14.88 -8.51 -10.01
CA PHE A 461 14.78 -9.01 -8.64
C PHE A 461 14.84 -10.52 -8.55
N TYR A 462 14.04 -11.26 -9.31
CA TYR A 462 14.02 -12.71 -9.26
C TYR A 462 15.35 -13.31 -9.72
N GLU A 463 15.92 -12.81 -10.82
CA GLU A 463 17.18 -13.30 -11.36
C GLU A 463 18.36 -13.02 -10.43
N LYS A 464 18.47 -11.80 -9.91
CA LYS A 464 19.61 -11.43 -9.07
C LYS A 464 19.52 -11.90 -7.62
N ALA A 465 18.34 -11.91 -7.04
CA ALA A 465 18.15 -12.36 -5.67
C ALA A 465 18.20 -13.89 -5.56
N PHE A 466 17.72 -14.62 -6.58
CA PHE A 466 17.50 -16.05 -6.46
C PHE A 466 18.25 -16.91 -7.50
N GLY A 467 18.81 -16.32 -8.55
CA GLY A 467 19.62 -17.00 -9.53
C GLY A 467 18.97 -18.30 -10.06
N PRO A 468 19.55 -19.50 -9.78
CA PRO A 468 18.96 -20.76 -10.27
C PRO A 468 17.53 -21.04 -9.76
N ALA A 469 17.14 -20.44 -8.63
CA ALA A 469 15.81 -20.59 -8.04
C ALA A 469 14.84 -19.48 -8.47
N ALA A 470 15.17 -18.67 -9.47
CA ALA A 470 14.35 -17.52 -9.89
C ALA A 470 12.92 -17.91 -10.27
N ALA A 471 12.71 -19.00 -11.02
CA ALA A 471 11.40 -19.39 -11.49
C ALA A 471 10.39 -19.75 -10.37
N PRO A 472 10.68 -20.64 -9.42
CA PRO A 472 9.76 -20.88 -8.31
C PRO A 472 9.62 -19.65 -7.40
N MET A 473 10.64 -18.79 -7.26
CA MET A 473 10.55 -17.57 -6.48
C MET A 473 9.70 -16.49 -7.18
N GLU A 474 9.69 -16.41 -8.51
CA GLU A 474 8.72 -15.64 -9.26
C GLU A 474 7.29 -16.12 -8.95
N CYS A 475 7.04 -17.42 -8.98
CA CYS A 475 5.75 -17.98 -8.60
C CYS A 475 5.34 -17.55 -7.18
N TYR A 476 6.26 -17.64 -6.21
CA TYR A 476 6.03 -17.20 -4.84
C TYR A 476 5.55 -15.74 -4.75
N PHE A 477 6.30 -14.80 -5.32
CA PHE A 477 5.96 -13.37 -5.21
C PHE A 477 4.74 -12.99 -6.06
N GLU A 478 4.54 -13.60 -7.23
CA GLU A 478 3.35 -13.34 -8.04
C GLU A 478 2.07 -13.90 -7.40
N ARG A 479 2.16 -14.94 -6.55
CA ARG A 479 1.01 -15.34 -5.70
C ARG A 479 0.65 -14.29 -4.67
N LEU A 480 1.63 -13.51 -4.19
CA LEU A 480 1.42 -12.45 -3.22
C LEU A 480 1.02 -11.11 -3.85
N ASN A 481 1.13 -10.96 -5.18
CA ASN A 481 0.74 -9.77 -5.91
C ASN A 481 -0.77 -9.51 -5.78
N LEU A 482 -1.15 -8.37 -5.21
CA LEU A 482 -2.55 -8.00 -5.00
C LEU A 482 -3.34 -7.83 -6.32
N ALA A 483 -2.65 -7.61 -7.46
CA ALA A 483 -3.29 -7.61 -8.77
C ALA A 483 -3.94 -8.97 -9.10
N ASN A 484 -3.39 -10.07 -8.59
CA ASN A 484 -3.92 -11.41 -8.75
C ASN A 484 -5.04 -11.73 -7.74
N LYS A 485 -5.43 -10.74 -6.92
CA LYS A 485 -6.45 -10.88 -5.86
C LYS A 485 -6.19 -12.12 -4.98
N PRO A 486 -5.02 -12.27 -4.37
CA PRO A 486 -4.73 -13.40 -3.51
C PRO A 486 -5.68 -13.41 -2.30
N LEU A 487 -6.10 -14.61 -1.91
CA LEU A 487 -6.94 -14.81 -0.72
C LEU A 487 -6.03 -15.23 0.44
N PRO A 488 -5.83 -14.37 1.47
CA PRO A 488 -5.03 -14.72 2.63
C PRO A 488 -5.63 -15.95 3.33
N GLY A 489 -4.83 -17.00 3.50
CA GLY A 489 -5.29 -18.20 4.17
C GLY A 489 -4.31 -19.35 4.02
N ALA A 490 -4.66 -20.49 4.61
CA ALA A 490 -3.79 -21.65 4.65
C ALA A 490 -3.44 -22.17 3.24
N SER A 491 -4.37 -22.12 2.30
CA SER A 491 -4.11 -22.57 0.92
C SER A 491 -3.08 -21.71 0.20
N LEU A 492 -3.10 -20.38 0.39
CA LEU A 492 -2.08 -19.50 -0.15
C LEU A 492 -0.71 -19.83 0.46
N LEU A 493 -0.64 -19.95 1.79
CA LEU A 493 0.61 -20.30 2.47
C LEU A 493 1.12 -21.68 2.04
N ARG A 494 0.22 -22.64 1.82
CA ARG A 494 0.59 -23.98 1.33
C ARG A 494 1.20 -23.94 -0.08
N GLN A 495 0.64 -23.11 -0.97
CA GLN A 495 1.21 -22.88 -2.30
C GLN A 495 2.58 -22.19 -2.21
N CYS A 496 2.68 -21.12 -1.42
CA CYS A 496 3.95 -20.43 -1.16
C CYS A 496 5.01 -21.36 -0.56
N LEU A 497 4.61 -22.27 0.34
CA LEU A 497 5.52 -23.28 0.88
C LEU A 497 6.03 -24.22 -0.21
N GLY A 498 5.15 -24.64 -1.13
CA GLY A 498 5.54 -25.46 -2.29
C GLY A 498 6.59 -24.77 -3.17
N ASP A 499 6.40 -23.48 -3.47
CA ASP A 499 7.36 -22.70 -4.24
C ASP A 499 8.72 -22.60 -3.53
N LEU A 500 8.75 -22.43 -2.19
CA LEU A 500 9.97 -22.41 -1.39
C LEU A 500 10.65 -23.79 -1.29
N GLU A 501 9.84 -24.87 -1.21
CA GLU A 501 10.34 -26.26 -1.26
C GLU A 501 11.01 -26.56 -2.60
N GLU A 502 10.43 -26.11 -3.72
CA GLU A 502 11.02 -26.24 -5.06
C GLU A 502 12.27 -25.38 -5.25
N ALA A 503 12.28 -24.16 -4.72
CA ALA A 503 13.42 -23.23 -4.81
C ALA A 503 14.67 -23.72 -4.08
N THR A 504 14.47 -24.39 -2.94
CA THR A 504 15.57 -24.75 -2.02
C THR A 504 16.63 -25.64 -2.68
N PRO A 505 16.32 -26.78 -3.33
CA PRO A 505 17.34 -27.62 -3.98
C PRO A 505 18.02 -26.93 -5.16
N LEU A 506 17.32 -26.07 -5.89
CA LEU A 506 17.91 -25.30 -6.99
C LEU A 506 18.99 -24.32 -6.50
N ALA A 507 18.89 -23.88 -5.25
CA ALA A 507 19.85 -22.99 -4.60
C ALA A 507 21.00 -23.71 -3.85
N ALA A 508 21.12 -25.03 -3.90
CA ALA A 508 22.07 -25.82 -3.07
C ALA A 508 23.52 -25.34 -3.15
N GLY A 509 24.00 -24.85 -4.31
CA GLY A 509 25.35 -24.31 -4.51
C GLY A 509 25.48 -22.80 -4.18
N ARG A 510 24.42 -22.13 -3.68
CA ARG A 510 24.39 -20.69 -3.47
C ARG A 510 23.92 -20.35 -2.04
N PRO A 511 24.86 -20.31 -1.09
CA PRO A 511 24.55 -20.06 0.31
C PRO A 511 23.87 -18.69 0.53
N ASP A 512 24.17 -17.69 -0.28
CA ASP A 512 23.52 -16.38 -0.27
C ASP A 512 22.04 -16.45 -0.69
N VAL A 513 21.71 -17.28 -1.68
CA VAL A 513 20.32 -17.52 -2.12
C VAL A 513 19.55 -18.33 -1.07
N LEU A 514 20.19 -19.38 -0.53
CA LEU A 514 19.59 -20.18 0.55
C LEU A 514 19.27 -19.35 1.78
N ALA A 515 20.13 -18.39 2.15
CA ALA A 515 19.86 -17.48 3.26
C ALA A 515 18.58 -16.64 3.04
N ARG A 516 18.34 -16.14 1.82
CA ARG A 516 17.10 -15.41 1.47
C ARG A 516 15.87 -16.30 1.53
N ILE A 517 15.96 -17.50 0.95
CA ILE A 517 14.87 -18.50 1.00
C ILE A 517 14.56 -18.86 2.45
N THR A 518 15.58 -19.05 3.29
CA THR A 518 15.43 -19.33 4.73
C THR A 518 14.64 -18.23 5.43
N GLN A 519 14.97 -16.97 5.22
CA GLN A 519 14.23 -15.85 5.82
C GLN A 519 12.77 -15.80 5.36
N LEU A 520 12.49 -16.12 4.10
CA LEU A 520 11.11 -16.21 3.59
C LEU A 520 10.35 -17.39 4.19
N LYS A 521 11.00 -18.55 4.40
CA LYS A 521 10.45 -19.69 5.13
C LYS A 521 10.10 -19.31 6.58
N GLU A 522 10.98 -18.58 7.26
CA GLU A 522 10.74 -18.08 8.62
C GLU A 522 9.53 -17.14 8.67
N SER A 523 9.36 -16.26 7.68
CA SER A 523 8.21 -15.38 7.55
C SER A 523 6.91 -16.15 7.26
N LEU A 524 6.98 -17.20 6.46
CA LEU A 524 5.83 -18.08 6.18
C LEU A 524 5.37 -18.81 7.46
N VAL A 525 6.29 -19.32 8.26
CA VAL A 525 5.99 -19.93 9.57
C VAL A 525 5.30 -18.93 10.49
N TYR A 526 5.82 -17.69 10.57
CA TYR A 526 5.17 -16.60 11.32
C TYR A 526 3.72 -16.40 10.89
N SER A 527 3.45 -16.33 9.59
CA SER A 527 2.11 -16.15 9.05
C SER A 527 1.20 -17.36 9.33
N ALA A 528 1.73 -18.57 9.26
CA ALA A 528 0.99 -19.79 9.55
C ALA A 528 0.54 -19.86 11.03
N ILE A 529 1.43 -19.49 11.96
CA ILE A 529 1.07 -19.41 13.39
C ILE A 529 -0.01 -18.34 13.59
N GLY A 530 0.10 -17.18 12.95
CA GLY A 530 -0.91 -16.11 13.02
C GLY A 530 -2.29 -16.55 12.54
N LEU A 531 -2.38 -17.36 11.48
CA LEU A 531 -3.64 -17.96 11.04
C LEU A 531 -4.26 -18.85 12.13
N LYS A 532 -3.45 -19.63 12.84
CA LYS A 532 -3.91 -20.53 13.92
C LYS A 532 -4.46 -19.72 15.09
N VAL A 533 -3.81 -18.65 15.50
CA VAL A 533 -4.33 -17.75 16.58
C VAL A 533 -5.71 -17.22 16.21
N ASN A 534 -5.92 -16.82 14.96
CA ASN A 534 -7.19 -16.30 14.48
C ASN A 534 -8.29 -17.38 14.43
N ALA A 535 -7.92 -18.65 14.37
CA ALA A 535 -8.82 -19.78 14.21
C ALA A 535 -9.00 -20.61 15.48
N ALA A 536 -8.30 -20.29 16.56
CA ALA A 536 -8.36 -21.04 17.81
C ALA A 536 -9.78 -21.07 18.39
N ALA A 537 -10.20 -22.24 18.84
CA ALA A 537 -11.57 -22.50 19.28
C ALA A 537 -11.87 -21.95 20.69
N ASP A 538 -10.86 -21.87 21.54
CA ASP A 538 -10.98 -21.48 22.94
C ASP A 538 -9.77 -20.65 23.43
N ASP A 539 -9.90 -20.03 24.58
CA ASP A 539 -8.88 -19.16 25.17
C ASP A 539 -7.56 -19.88 25.50
N ALA A 540 -7.60 -21.16 25.83
CA ALA A 540 -6.38 -21.94 26.13
C ALA A 540 -5.54 -22.14 24.86
N GLU A 541 -6.18 -22.49 23.75
CA GLU A 541 -5.50 -22.62 22.46
C GLU A 541 -5.04 -21.26 21.93
N VAL A 542 -5.85 -20.19 22.10
CA VAL A 542 -5.41 -18.82 21.77
C VAL A 542 -4.15 -18.47 22.56
N LYS A 543 -4.11 -18.75 23.87
CA LYS A 543 -2.95 -18.47 24.72
C LYS A 543 -1.70 -19.22 24.22
N LYS A 544 -1.82 -20.51 23.98
CA LYS A 544 -0.73 -21.38 23.50
C LYS A 544 -0.17 -20.90 22.16
N GLN A 545 -1.05 -20.66 21.19
CA GLN A 545 -0.65 -20.21 19.86
C GLN A 545 -0.07 -18.78 19.87
N THR A 546 -0.59 -17.91 20.73
CA THR A 546 -0.05 -16.54 20.89
C THR A 546 1.35 -16.58 21.47
N LEU A 547 1.60 -17.43 22.47
CA LEU A 547 2.94 -17.61 23.03
C LEU A 547 3.92 -18.15 21.99
N GLU A 548 3.51 -19.11 21.18
CA GLU A 548 4.31 -19.65 20.09
C GLU A 548 4.64 -18.56 19.06
N TRP A 549 3.64 -17.75 18.68
CA TRP A 549 3.82 -16.64 17.72
C TRP A 549 4.81 -15.59 18.24
N PHE A 550 4.71 -15.23 19.53
CA PHE A 550 5.67 -14.35 20.20
C PHE A 550 7.09 -14.91 20.19
N THR A 551 7.23 -16.17 20.58
CA THR A 551 8.53 -16.85 20.62
C THR A 551 9.17 -16.91 19.26
N TRP A 552 8.42 -17.26 18.22
CA TRP A 552 8.91 -17.29 16.85
C TRP A 552 9.33 -15.91 16.35
N SER A 553 8.46 -14.91 16.50
CA SER A 553 8.73 -13.53 16.11
C SER A 553 9.98 -12.96 16.79
N TYR A 554 10.16 -13.24 18.09
CA TYR A 554 11.32 -12.78 18.83
C TYR A 554 12.62 -13.44 18.36
N ARG A 555 12.62 -14.74 18.09
CA ARG A 555 13.79 -15.48 17.57
C ARG A 555 14.22 -15.02 16.17
N THR A 556 13.27 -14.57 15.35
CA THR A 556 13.51 -14.11 13.96
C THR A 556 13.57 -12.59 13.80
N ARG A 557 13.49 -11.81 14.89
CA ARG A 557 13.34 -10.33 14.86
C ARG A 557 14.40 -9.58 14.06
N ASN A 558 15.61 -10.15 13.97
CA ASN A 558 16.77 -9.51 13.34
C ASN A 558 16.88 -9.74 11.83
N ASN A 559 15.97 -10.52 11.24
CA ASN A 559 15.92 -10.72 9.79
C ASN A 559 15.01 -9.69 9.07
N TYR A 560 14.28 -8.88 9.82
CA TYR A 560 13.34 -7.84 9.35
C TYR A 560 12.16 -8.36 8.50
N MET A 561 11.97 -9.68 8.39
CA MET A 561 10.86 -10.22 7.61
C MET A 561 9.51 -9.93 8.25
N ASN A 562 9.47 -9.81 9.57
CA ASN A 562 8.29 -9.47 10.35
C ASN A 562 8.59 -8.32 11.32
N ASP A 563 7.64 -7.40 11.49
CA ASP A 563 7.77 -6.27 12.39
C ASP A 563 7.52 -6.69 13.85
N TRP A 564 8.56 -7.16 14.52
CA TRP A 564 8.50 -7.60 15.90
C TRP A 564 7.97 -6.54 16.86
N ILE A 565 8.40 -5.30 16.73
CA ILE A 565 8.07 -4.23 17.67
C ILE A 565 6.60 -3.84 17.56
N THR A 566 6.11 -3.64 16.34
CA THR A 566 4.70 -3.35 16.10
C THR A 566 3.84 -4.55 16.46
N PHE A 567 4.22 -5.75 16.07
CA PHE A 567 3.51 -6.97 16.43
C PHE A 567 3.33 -7.09 17.93
N ARG A 568 4.41 -6.95 18.70
CA ARG A 568 4.37 -7.02 20.16
C ARG A 568 3.41 -6.01 20.78
N SER A 569 3.46 -4.74 20.31
CA SER A 569 2.69 -3.65 20.92
C SER A 569 1.22 -3.64 20.52
N THR A 570 0.87 -4.13 19.36
CA THR A 570 -0.45 -3.93 18.75
C THR A 570 -1.28 -5.22 18.66
N VAL A 571 -0.66 -6.36 18.40
CA VAL A 571 -1.37 -7.64 18.36
C VAL A 571 -1.30 -8.35 19.71
N GLY A 572 -0.11 -8.44 20.22
CA GLY A 572 0.14 -9.24 21.37
C GLY A 572 -0.41 -8.65 22.66
N ARG A 573 -0.25 -7.33 22.89
CA ARG A 573 -0.73 -6.69 24.10
C ARG A 573 -2.24 -6.87 24.31
N PRO A 574 -3.12 -6.57 23.36
CA PRO A 574 -4.56 -6.82 23.53
C PRO A 574 -4.90 -8.30 23.77
N ALA A 575 -4.21 -9.22 23.09
CA ALA A 575 -4.44 -10.65 23.26
C ALA A 575 -4.11 -11.11 24.69
N ALA A 576 -2.97 -10.68 25.23
CA ALA A 576 -2.59 -11.07 26.59
C ALA A 576 -3.40 -10.36 27.67
N GLU A 577 -3.76 -9.10 27.47
CA GLU A 577 -4.67 -8.41 28.40
C GLU A 577 -6.00 -9.15 28.49
N LYS A 578 -6.53 -9.61 27.35
CA LYS A 578 -7.74 -10.45 27.28
C LYS A 578 -7.57 -11.79 28.00
N LEU A 579 -6.38 -12.39 27.92
CA LEU A 579 -6.07 -13.68 28.55
C LEU A 579 -5.56 -13.56 30.01
N GLY A 580 -5.51 -12.35 30.57
CA GLY A 580 -5.00 -12.10 31.92
C GLY A 580 -3.48 -12.13 32.05
N GLU A 581 -2.75 -12.19 30.95
CA GLU A 581 -1.28 -12.34 30.89
C GLU A 581 -0.56 -10.99 30.75
N LYS A 582 -0.86 -10.03 31.62
CA LYS A 582 -0.32 -8.67 31.55
C LYS A 582 1.21 -8.58 31.57
N THR A 583 1.88 -9.56 32.19
CA THR A 583 3.35 -9.60 32.36
C THR A 583 4.10 -9.91 31.05
N TRP A 584 3.48 -10.44 30.03
CA TRP A 584 4.15 -10.80 28.77
C TRP A 584 4.70 -9.59 27.99
N PHE A 585 4.30 -8.39 28.35
CA PHE A 585 4.53 -7.18 27.54
C PHE A 585 5.46 -6.17 28.17
N TRP A 586 5.90 -6.40 29.41
CA TRP A 586 6.72 -5.42 30.09
C TRP A 586 8.09 -5.27 29.39
N ARG A 587 8.44 -4.03 29.07
CA ARG A 587 9.72 -3.65 28.52
C ARG A 587 10.84 -4.21 29.37
N ASN A 588 11.58 -5.20 28.89
CA ASN A 588 12.85 -5.68 29.43
C ASN A 588 12.93 -6.06 30.92
N THR A 589 11.85 -6.20 31.62
CA THR A 589 11.86 -6.55 33.05
C THR A 589 11.01 -7.79 33.27
N GLY A 590 11.64 -8.89 33.68
CA GLY A 590 11.00 -10.11 34.09
C GLY A 590 11.19 -11.30 33.15
N ASP A 591 10.79 -12.46 33.61
CA ASP A 591 10.84 -13.75 32.92
C ASP A 591 9.71 -13.84 31.90
N ASN A 592 9.90 -13.21 30.77
CA ASN A 592 8.98 -13.34 29.66
C ASN A 592 9.12 -14.74 29.03
N PRO A 593 8.04 -15.56 28.98
CA PRO A 593 8.13 -16.95 28.54
C PRO A 593 8.50 -17.12 27.06
N TRP A 594 8.33 -16.06 26.27
CA TRP A 594 8.67 -16.01 24.85
C TRP A 594 10.10 -15.53 24.61
N LYS A 595 10.77 -14.94 25.60
CA LYS A 595 12.09 -14.37 25.46
C LYS A 595 13.17 -15.47 25.51
N THR A 596 13.65 -15.86 24.35
CA THR A 596 14.78 -16.78 24.20
C THR A 596 15.78 -16.18 23.22
N ASN A 597 17.05 -16.07 23.63
CA ASN A 597 18.11 -15.53 22.79
C ASN A 597 18.66 -16.54 21.77
N ALA A 598 18.20 -17.79 21.81
CA ALA A 598 18.59 -18.78 20.83
C ALA A 598 18.01 -18.42 19.45
N PRO A 599 18.83 -18.23 18.42
CA PRO A 599 18.33 -18.04 17.07
C PRO A 599 17.60 -19.31 16.59
N VAL A 600 16.80 -19.19 15.54
CA VAL A 600 16.18 -20.33 14.88
C VAL A 600 17.30 -21.09 14.16
N THR A 601 17.49 -22.38 14.52
CA THR A 601 18.43 -23.23 13.83
C THR A 601 17.81 -23.80 12.54
N PRO A 602 18.61 -24.29 11.57
CA PRO A 602 18.07 -24.99 10.40
C PRO A 602 17.19 -26.17 10.79
N GLN A 603 17.55 -26.92 11.83
CA GLN A 603 16.76 -28.05 12.34
C GLN A 603 15.42 -27.60 12.93
N ASP A 604 15.41 -26.51 13.70
CA ASP A 604 14.15 -25.92 14.24
C ASP A 604 13.23 -25.52 13.10
N LEU A 605 13.79 -24.87 12.06
CA LEU A 605 12.99 -24.39 10.91
C LEU A 605 12.39 -25.57 10.15
N GLU A 606 13.18 -26.57 9.78
CA GLU A 606 12.68 -27.73 9.02
C GLU A 606 11.64 -28.54 9.84
N ALA A 607 11.87 -28.74 11.14
CA ALA A 607 10.90 -29.39 12.03
C ALA A 607 9.59 -28.59 12.08
N ARG A 608 9.68 -27.26 12.17
CA ARG A 608 8.48 -26.39 12.21
C ARG A 608 7.77 -26.33 10.86
N LEU A 609 8.49 -26.31 9.76
CA LEU A 609 7.91 -26.36 8.41
C LEU A 609 7.15 -27.68 8.16
N GLY A 610 7.66 -28.80 8.66
CA GLY A 610 6.94 -30.07 8.62
C GLY A 610 5.59 -30.04 9.35
N VAL A 611 5.56 -29.42 10.54
CA VAL A 611 4.31 -29.20 11.28
C VAL A 611 3.39 -28.23 10.52
N VAL A 612 3.90 -27.11 10.03
CA VAL A 612 3.12 -26.13 9.26
C VAL A 612 2.53 -26.77 8.01
N LYS A 613 3.29 -27.56 7.28
CA LYS A 613 2.82 -28.28 6.08
C LYS A 613 1.62 -29.17 6.40
N ALA A 614 1.71 -29.96 7.47
CA ALA A 614 0.62 -30.82 7.92
C ALA A 614 -0.62 -30.00 8.35
N GLU A 615 -0.41 -28.89 9.06
CA GLU A 615 -1.47 -27.99 9.51
C GLU A 615 -2.17 -27.24 8.35
N LEU A 616 -1.42 -26.84 7.33
CA LEU A 616 -1.96 -26.17 6.13
C LEU A 616 -2.76 -27.13 5.23
N GLY A 617 -2.54 -28.43 5.36
CA GLY A 617 -3.27 -29.47 4.63
C GLY A 617 -2.86 -29.58 3.16
N GLU A 618 -3.57 -30.46 2.44
CA GLU A 618 -3.33 -30.68 1.02
C GLU A 618 -4.11 -29.67 0.16
N LEU A 619 -3.54 -29.32 -0.99
CA LEU A 619 -4.22 -28.53 -2.00
C LEU A 619 -5.21 -29.42 -2.77
N PRO A 620 -6.38 -28.90 -3.20
CA PRO A 620 -7.30 -29.67 -3.99
C PRO A 620 -6.69 -30.02 -5.35
N THR A 621 -6.96 -31.26 -5.80
CA THR A 621 -6.55 -31.72 -7.13
C THR A 621 -7.56 -31.37 -8.22
N THR A 622 -8.80 -31.04 -7.84
CA THR A 622 -9.86 -30.63 -8.74
C THR A 622 -9.50 -29.30 -9.43
N PRO A 623 -9.49 -29.23 -10.75
CA PRO A 623 -9.12 -28.00 -11.46
C PRO A 623 -10.16 -26.90 -11.26
N GLU A 624 -9.68 -25.64 -11.26
CA GLU A 624 -10.55 -24.48 -11.24
C GLU A 624 -11.35 -24.39 -12.56
N VAL A 625 -12.65 -24.17 -12.44
CA VAL A 625 -13.53 -23.94 -13.58
C VAL A 625 -13.92 -22.46 -13.63
N ARG A 626 -13.63 -21.83 -14.76
CA ARG A 626 -14.07 -20.44 -14.99
C ARG A 626 -15.41 -20.46 -15.70
N PHE A 627 -16.39 -19.81 -15.10
CA PHE A 627 -17.71 -19.63 -15.65
C PHE A 627 -17.83 -18.24 -16.28
N SER A 628 -18.69 -18.14 -17.30
CA SER A 628 -19.00 -16.84 -17.89
C SER A 628 -19.78 -15.95 -16.92
N ASP A 629 -19.70 -14.66 -17.15
CA ASP A 629 -20.49 -13.67 -16.42
C ASP A 629 -21.91 -13.48 -17.00
N ARG A 630 -22.29 -14.30 -17.97
CA ARG A 630 -23.64 -14.34 -18.56
C ARG A 630 -24.50 -15.33 -17.81
N TYR A 631 -25.53 -14.83 -17.17
CA TYR A 631 -26.43 -15.63 -16.35
C TYR A 631 -27.79 -15.76 -17.00
N VAL A 632 -28.44 -16.88 -16.73
CA VAL A 632 -29.87 -17.13 -17.05
C VAL A 632 -30.60 -17.41 -15.74
N LEU A 633 -31.86 -17.04 -15.69
CA LEU A 633 -32.77 -17.38 -14.59
C LEU A 633 -33.49 -18.70 -14.91
N VAL A 634 -33.40 -19.65 -13.98
CA VAL A 634 -34.01 -20.96 -14.04
C VAL A 634 -35.04 -21.09 -12.91
N LYS A 635 -36.24 -21.57 -13.23
CA LYS A 635 -37.21 -21.94 -12.22
C LYS A 635 -36.90 -23.33 -11.68
N THR A 636 -36.96 -23.51 -10.39
CA THR A 636 -36.68 -24.82 -9.77
C THR A 636 -37.98 -25.48 -9.24
N GLU A 637 -37.94 -26.75 -8.96
CA GLU A 637 -39.07 -27.50 -8.38
C GLU A 637 -39.23 -27.26 -6.85
N ARG A 638 -38.28 -26.52 -6.22
CA ARG A 638 -38.32 -26.29 -4.77
C ARG A 638 -39.29 -25.17 -4.43
N ALA A 639 -39.95 -25.32 -3.29
CA ALA A 639 -40.76 -24.22 -2.73
C ALA A 639 -39.88 -23.04 -2.39
N GLY A 640 -40.34 -21.83 -2.69
CA GLY A 640 -39.62 -20.58 -2.44
C GLY A 640 -39.41 -20.32 -0.94
N GLY A 641 -38.36 -19.56 -0.64
CA GLY A 641 -38.08 -18.98 0.68
C GLY A 641 -38.92 -17.72 0.98
N GLY A 642 -38.75 -17.12 2.14
CA GLY A 642 -39.32 -15.83 2.52
C GLY A 642 -38.53 -14.65 1.91
N ALA A 643 -38.90 -13.43 2.30
CA ALA A 643 -38.10 -12.24 2.05
C ALA A 643 -36.69 -12.43 2.64
N SER A 644 -35.69 -11.97 1.93
CA SER A 644 -34.31 -12.09 2.38
C SER A 644 -33.78 -10.75 2.88
N LYS A 645 -33.24 -10.78 4.07
CA LYS A 645 -32.61 -9.62 4.73
C LYS A 645 -31.12 -9.93 4.94
N GLN A 646 -30.26 -9.09 4.41
CA GLN A 646 -28.83 -9.33 4.41
C GLN A 646 -28.07 -8.09 4.84
N LEU A 647 -27.16 -8.25 5.79
CA LEU A 647 -26.28 -7.19 6.29
C LEU A 647 -24.87 -7.41 5.72
N PHE A 648 -24.28 -6.36 5.18
CA PHE A 648 -22.95 -6.37 4.58
C PHE A 648 -22.06 -5.28 5.14
N SER A 649 -20.76 -5.56 5.06
CA SER A 649 -19.71 -4.54 5.08
C SER A 649 -18.85 -4.71 3.81
N GLY A 650 -18.54 -3.63 3.14
CA GLY A 650 -17.78 -3.64 1.90
C GLY A 650 -18.64 -3.65 0.63
N LYS A 651 -18.09 -4.16 -0.47
CA LYS A 651 -18.78 -4.26 -1.78
C LYS A 651 -19.63 -5.53 -1.83
N ALA A 652 -20.84 -5.44 -2.33
CA ALA A 652 -21.66 -6.60 -2.68
C ALA A 652 -22.32 -6.41 -4.04
N THR A 653 -22.35 -7.49 -4.82
CA THR A 653 -22.95 -7.51 -6.16
C THR A 653 -24.07 -8.54 -6.19
N TYR A 654 -25.26 -8.09 -6.57
CA TYR A 654 -26.44 -8.95 -6.75
C TYR A 654 -26.84 -9.05 -8.21
N LEU A 655 -27.29 -10.23 -8.60
CA LEU A 655 -28.12 -10.40 -9.79
C LEU A 655 -29.57 -10.20 -9.38
N LEU A 656 -30.27 -9.36 -10.10
CA LEU A 656 -31.70 -9.07 -9.93
C LEU A 656 -32.39 -9.34 -11.27
N ALA A 657 -33.55 -10.00 -11.26
CA ALA A 657 -34.29 -10.26 -12.48
C ALA A 657 -35.63 -9.50 -12.51
N SER A 658 -35.84 -8.72 -13.56
CA SER A 658 -37.15 -8.15 -13.92
C SER A 658 -37.78 -9.05 -14.98
N LEU A 659 -38.89 -9.71 -14.64
CA LEU A 659 -39.49 -10.76 -15.49
C LEU A 659 -40.27 -10.17 -16.66
N LYS A 660 -40.81 -8.96 -16.50
CA LYS A 660 -41.69 -8.30 -17.49
C LYS A 660 -41.28 -6.85 -17.78
N GLY A 661 -40.12 -6.41 -17.32
CA GLY A 661 -39.67 -5.01 -17.41
C GLY A 661 -40.20 -4.12 -16.27
N GLU A 662 -40.79 -4.74 -15.23
CA GLU A 662 -41.21 -4.03 -14.03
C GLU A 662 -40.03 -3.43 -13.26
N PRO A 663 -40.21 -2.29 -12.57
CA PRO A 663 -39.16 -1.72 -11.73
C PRO A 663 -38.74 -2.68 -10.63
N LEU A 664 -37.44 -2.69 -10.35
CA LEU A 664 -36.87 -3.49 -9.25
C LEU A 664 -37.09 -2.74 -7.93
N ARG A 665 -37.92 -3.31 -7.05
CA ARG A 665 -38.28 -2.72 -5.76
C ARG A 665 -37.72 -3.51 -4.61
N PHE A 666 -36.97 -2.85 -3.73
CA PHE A 666 -36.39 -3.44 -2.51
C PHE A 666 -35.94 -2.36 -1.54
N THR A 667 -35.67 -2.74 -0.30
CA THR A 667 -35.22 -1.79 0.73
C THR A 667 -33.72 -1.87 0.96
N VAL A 668 -33.07 -0.71 1.10
CA VAL A 668 -31.69 -0.58 1.52
C VAL A 668 -31.63 0.24 2.80
N THR A 669 -30.92 -0.25 3.81
CA THR A 669 -30.66 0.50 5.04
C THR A 669 -29.15 0.73 5.17
N LYS A 670 -28.72 1.97 5.13
CA LYS A 670 -27.35 2.35 5.47
C LYS A 670 -27.26 2.54 6.98
N ARG A 671 -26.35 1.82 7.62
CA ARG A 671 -26.05 1.96 9.06
C ARG A 671 -24.74 2.68 9.24
N GLU A 672 -24.71 3.69 10.07
CA GLU A 672 -23.43 4.27 10.50
C GLU A 672 -22.71 3.31 11.43
N THR A 673 -21.46 3.02 11.11
CA THR A 673 -20.58 2.22 11.95
C THR A 673 -19.36 3.08 12.28
N GLY A 674 -19.15 3.33 13.56
CA GLY A 674 -18.05 4.16 14.07
C GLY A 674 -18.43 5.64 14.28
N TRP A 675 -17.45 6.42 14.63
CA TRP A 675 -17.53 7.80 15.13
C TRP A 675 -17.39 8.89 14.04
N ILE A 676 -17.32 8.50 12.78
CA ILE A 676 -17.19 9.41 11.62
C ILE A 676 -18.48 9.35 10.81
N GLU A 677 -19.11 10.50 10.55
CA GLU A 677 -20.18 10.64 9.57
C GLU A 677 -19.63 10.26 8.18
N LYS A 678 -20.26 9.30 7.54
CA LYS A 678 -19.75 8.72 6.30
C LYS A 678 -20.65 9.12 5.13
N PRO A 679 -20.06 9.35 3.94
CA PRO A 679 -20.82 9.72 2.76
C PRO A 679 -21.84 8.63 2.40
N ASP A 680 -22.79 8.99 1.55
CA ASP A 680 -23.82 8.10 1.04
C ASP A 680 -23.25 6.82 0.47
N ALA A 681 -23.87 5.68 0.75
CA ALA A 681 -23.52 4.45 0.09
C ALA A 681 -23.88 4.59 -1.40
N ARG A 682 -22.92 4.40 -2.28
CA ARG A 682 -23.18 4.47 -3.74
C ARG A 682 -23.59 3.10 -4.27
N TYR A 683 -24.50 3.10 -5.23
CA TYR A 683 -24.88 1.91 -5.96
C TYR A 683 -24.87 2.16 -7.46
N SER A 684 -24.68 1.09 -8.23
CA SER A 684 -24.83 1.07 -9.68
C SER A 684 -25.74 -0.09 -10.09
N LEU A 685 -26.53 0.11 -11.12
CA LEU A 685 -27.31 -0.92 -11.81
C LEU A 685 -26.81 -1.00 -13.25
N VAL A 686 -26.40 -2.20 -13.66
CA VAL A 686 -25.81 -2.46 -14.97
C VAL A 686 -26.56 -3.62 -15.60
N ALA A 687 -26.93 -3.53 -16.87
CA ALA A 687 -27.52 -4.64 -17.60
C ALA A 687 -26.48 -5.78 -17.82
N GLN A 688 -26.93 -6.97 -18.15
CA GLN A 688 -26.07 -8.14 -18.31
C GLN A 688 -24.99 -7.99 -19.40
N ASP A 689 -25.24 -7.19 -20.42
CA ASP A 689 -24.30 -6.86 -21.49
C ASP A 689 -23.22 -5.82 -21.10
N GLY A 690 -23.28 -5.31 -19.87
CA GLY A 690 -22.39 -4.27 -19.36
C GLY A 690 -22.90 -2.85 -19.54
N THR A 691 -24.07 -2.65 -20.14
CA THR A 691 -24.65 -1.33 -20.34
C THR A 691 -25.06 -0.73 -19.00
N PRO A 692 -24.54 0.46 -18.61
CA PRO A 692 -24.99 1.16 -17.42
C PRO A 692 -26.46 1.56 -17.53
N VAL A 693 -27.26 1.28 -16.49
CA VAL A 693 -28.67 1.62 -16.43
C VAL A 693 -28.89 2.86 -15.58
N LEU A 694 -28.34 2.85 -14.36
CA LEU A 694 -28.43 3.98 -13.45
C LEU A 694 -27.38 3.87 -12.33
N GLU A 695 -27.09 5.01 -11.72
CA GLU A 695 -26.27 5.12 -10.51
C GLU A 695 -26.98 6.00 -9.48
N GLY A 696 -26.70 5.78 -8.20
CA GLY A 696 -27.29 6.56 -7.15
C GLY A 696 -26.57 6.45 -5.81
N GLY A 697 -27.05 7.20 -4.83
CA GLY A 697 -26.58 7.18 -3.46
C GLY A 697 -27.69 6.86 -2.48
N VAL A 698 -27.34 6.22 -1.35
CA VAL A 698 -28.25 5.94 -0.24
C VAL A 698 -27.71 6.66 0.99
N PRO A 699 -28.41 7.72 1.48
CA PRO A 699 -28.05 8.38 2.72
C PRO A 699 -28.28 7.46 3.93
N THR A 700 -27.83 7.89 5.09
CA THR A 700 -28.05 7.15 6.35
C THR A 700 -29.54 6.96 6.62
N GLY A 701 -29.93 5.76 7.03
CA GLY A 701 -31.31 5.38 7.30
C GLY A 701 -31.83 4.28 6.40
N ARG A 702 -33.14 4.04 6.49
CA ARG A 702 -33.87 3.04 5.70
C ARG A 702 -34.54 3.71 4.50
N HIS A 703 -34.29 3.20 3.30
CA HIS A 703 -34.79 3.73 2.03
C HIS A 703 -35.37 2.63 1.17
N GLU A 704 -36.53 2.87 0.61
CA GLU A 704 -37.11 2.03 -0.43
C GLU A 704 -36.57 2.49 -1.78
N LEU A 705 -35.97 1.58 -2.53
CA LEU A 705 -35.48 1.82 -3.87
C LEU A 705 -36.46 1.26 -4.89
N GLU A 706 -36.81 2.07 -5.86
CA GLU A 706 -37.54 1.69 -7.06
C GLU A 706 -36.66 2.00 -8.28
N LEU A 707 -35.98 0.98 -8.78
CA LEU A 707 -35.04 1.12 -9.88
C LEU A 707 -35.73 0.76 -11.20
N LYS A 708 -35.96 1.77 -12.04
CA LYS A 708 -36.53 1.57 -13.37
C LYS A 708 -35.53 0.87 -14.28
N VAL A 709 -36.00 -0.12 -15.00
CA VAL A 709 -35.21 -0.89 -15.96
C VAL A 709 -35.79 -0.74 -17.37
N PRO A 710 -34.95 -0.82 -18.43
CA PRO A 710 -35.41 -0.59 -19.81
C PRO A 710 -36.24 -1.75 -20.37
N ALA A 711 -36.06 -2.98 -19.89
CA ALA A 711 -36.73 -4.17 -20.38
C ALA A 711 -36.73 -5.30 -19.35
N ALA A 712 -37.43 -6.42 -19.67
CA ALA A 712 -37.25 -7.67 -19.00
C ALA A 712 -35.81 -8.14 -19.16
N GLY A 713 -35.16 -8.57 -18.08
CA GLY A 713 -33.75 -8.94 -18.13
C GLY A 713 -33.12 -9.17 -16.75
N ILE A 714 -31.87 -9.60 -16.75
CA ILE A 714 -31.04 -9.77 -15.57
C ILE A 714 -30.12 -8.56 -15.43
N TYR A 715 -30.10 -7.98 -14.26
CA TYR A 715 -29.35 -6.78 -13.92
C TYR A 715 -28.39 -7.03 -12.77
N ARG A 716 -27.20 -6.38 -12.81
CA ARG A 716 -26.21 -6.39 -11.73
C ARG A 716 -26.39 -5.12 -10.89
N PHE A 717 -26.85 -5.28 -9.68
CA PHE A 717 -26.89 -4.26 -8.66
C PHE A 717 -25.65 -4.37 -7.80
N THR A 718 -24.80 -3.37 -7.84
CA THR A 718 -23.58 -3.33 -7.04
C THR A 718 -23.65 -2.17 -6.07
N CYS A 719 -23.47 -2.45 -4.78
CA CYS A 719 -23.31 -1.43 -3.76
C CYS A 719 -21.84 -1.33 -3.37
N THR A 720 -21.32 -0.10 -3.39
CA THR A 720 -19.90 0.17 -3.10
C THR A 720 -19.79 1.13 -1.92
N ARG A 721 -19.14 0.73 -0.85
CA ARG A 721 -18.17 1.43 0.00
C ARG A 721 -17.80 0.72 1.30
N GLY A 722 -16.53 0.88 1.68
CA GLY A 722 -15.72 0.05 2.52
C GLY A 722 -15.87 0.15 4.03
N TYR A 723 -16.56 1.11 4.64
CA TYR A 723 -16.58 1.28 6.11
C TYR A 723 -17.96 1.46 6.73
N THR A 724 -19.03 1.32 5.94
CA THR A 724 -20.41 1.38 6.44
C THR A 724 -21.06 0.02 6.36
N GLY A 725 -21.70 -0.41 7.45
CA GLY A 725 -22.63 -1.52 7.40
C GLY A 725 -23.86 -1.11 6.64
N TRP A 726 -24.29 -1.90 5.68
CA TRP A 726 -25.55 -1.69 4.99
C TRP A 726 -26.32 -2.98 4.85
N GLU A 727 -27.63 -2.84 4.83
CA GLU A 727 -28.55 -3.95 4.83
C GLU A 727 -29.45 -3.85 3.61
N VAL A 728 -29.62 -4.96 2.90
CA VAL A 728 -30.55 -5.07 1.79
C VAL A 728 -31.64 -6.06 2.15
N GLU A 729 -32.89 -5.68 1.90
CA GLU A 729 -34.06 -6.51 2.12
C GLU A 729 -34.82 -6.63 0.78
N PHE A 730 -34.76 -7.84 0.21
CA PHE A 730 -35.42 -8.15 -1.05
C PHE A 730 -36.77 -8.82 -0.79
N PRO A 731 -37.85 -8.39 -1.48
CA PRO A 731 -39.12 -9.07 -1.42
C PRO A 731 -39.06 -10.47 -2.03
N ARG A 732 -39.97 -11.34 -1.61
CA ARG A 732 -39.99 -12.74 -2.05
C ARG A 732 -40.18 -12.89 -3.56
N GLU A 733 -40.91 -11.99 -4.14
CA GLU A 733 -41.30 -12.04 -5.56
C GLU A 733 -40.16 -11.66 -6.50
N LEU A 734 -39.20 -10.87 -6.01
CA LEU A 734 -38.05 -10.45 -6.79
C LEU A 734 -37.00 -11.56 -6.83
N PRO A 735 -36.73 -12.21 -7.99
CA PRO A 735 -35.65 -13.15 -8.07
C PRO A 735 -34.31 -12.44 -7.91
N HIS A 736 -33.51 -12.88 -6.94
CA HIS A 736 -32.21 -12.27 -6.62
C HIS A 736 -31.20 -13.30 -6.16
N ALA A 737 -29.93 -13.01 -6.45
CA ALA A 737 -28.81 -13.82 -5.99
C ALA A 737 -27.57 -12.95 -5.71
N LEU A 738 -26.75 -13.36 -4.76
CA LEU A 738 -25.47 -12.74 -4.46
C LEU A 738 -24.39 -13.43 -5.30
N VAL A 739 -23.54 -12.63 -5.93
CA VAL A 739 -22.36 -13.11 -6.68
C VAL A 739 -21.12 -12.92 -5.82
N PHE A 740 -20.30 -13.97 -5.70
CA PHE A 740 -18.99 -13.91 -5.07
C PHE A 740 -17.91 -13.92 -6.16
N ALA A 741 -17.10 -12.87 -6.23
CA ALA A 741 -15.92 -12.86 -7.09
C ALA A 741 -14.67 -13.22 -6.29
N ARG A 742 -13.77 -13.98 -6.91
CA ARG A 742 -12.45 -14.29 -6.34
C ARG A 742 -11.74 -13.01 -5.93
N GLY A 743 -11.26 -12.97 -4.67
CA GLY A 743 -10.53 -11.83 -4.12
C GLY A 743 -11.38 -10.60 -3.78
N GLU A 744 -12.69 -10.62 -3.99
CA GLU A 744 -13.58 -9.58 -3.47
C GLU A 744 -13.91 -9.86 -2.00
N ARG A 745 -13.67 -8.84 -1.14
CA ARG A 745 -14.06 -8.91 0.26
C ARG A 745 -15.56 -8.66 0.37
N CYS A 746 -16.34 -9.73 0.44
CA CYS A 746 -17.75 -9.67 0.79
C CYS A 746 -17.91 -10.28 2.19
N HIS A 747 -18.41 -9.50 3.13
CA HIS A 747 -18.64 -9.95 4.50
C HIS A 747 -20.12 -9.87 4.86
N PRO A 748 -20.94 -10.83 4.41
CA PRO A 748 -22.30 -10.95 4.89
C PRO A 748 -22.27 -11.35 6.38
N SER A 749 -23.03 -10.67 7.23
CA SER A 749 -23.02 -10.87 8.67
C SER A 749 -23.63 -12.21 9.10
N ALA A 750 -24.62 -12.71 8.38
CA ALA A 750 -25.18 -14.04 8.46
C ALA A 750 -26.07 -14.32 7.25
N ILE A 751 -26.01 -15.57 6.75
CA ILE A 751 -26.91 -16.08 5.75
C ILE A 751 -27.72 -17.21 6.40
N ALA A 752 -29.02 -17.02 6.54
CA ALA A 752 -29.89 -18.02 7.19
C ALA A 752 -29.96 -19.30 6.34
N SER A 753 -30.25 -19.15 5.05
CA SER A 753 -30.19 -20.21 4.04
C SER A 753 -30.04 -19.58 2.67
N SER A 754 -29.17 -20.15 1.84
CA SER A 754 -29.00 -19.80 0.44
C SER A 754 -28.77 -21.05 -0.38
N TRP A 755 -28.95 -20.97 -1.67
CA TRP A 755 -28.85 -22.09 -2.58
C TRP A 755 -27.93 -21.78 -3.75
N PHE A 756 -27.14 -22.78 -4.15
CA PHE A 756 -26.25 -22.72 -5.29
C PHE A 756 -26.44 -23.96 -6.17
N TYR A 757 -26.25 -23.79 -7.46
CA TYR A 757 -26.41 -24.86 -8.41
C TYR A 757 -25.11 -25.64 -8.59
N VAL A 758 -25.19 -26.97 -8.49
CA VAL A 758 -24.06 -27.87 -8.75
C VAL A 758 -24.25 -28.49 -10.13
N PRO A 759 -23.40 -28.19 -11.12
CA PRO A 759 -23.55 -28.67 -12.51
C PRO A 759 -23.52 -30.20 -12.63
N LYS A 760 -24.21 -30.76 -13.64
CA LYS A 760 -24.16 -32.19 -13.96
C LYS A 760 -22.73 -32.64 -14.23
N GLY A 761 -22.38 -33.80 -13.70
CA GLY A 761 -21.05 -34.41 -13.80
C GLY A 761 -20.08 -33.94 -12.73
N THR A 762 -20.48 -33.06 -11.79
CA THR A 762 -19.65 -32.64 -10.67
C THR A 762 -19.54 -33.78 -9.66
N GLN A 763 -18.32 -34.28 -9.44
CA GLN A 763 -18.04 -35.33 -8.46
C GLN A 763 -17.62 -34.79 -7.08
N GLU A 764 -17.09 -33.62 -7.07
CA GLU A 764 -16.61 -32.91 -5.88
C GLU A 764 -16.84 -31.39 -6.02
N ILE A 765 -17.36 -30.76 -5.00
CA ILE A 765 -17.42 -29.30 -4.87
C ILE A 765 -16.21 -28.85 -4.09
N VAL A 766 -15.42 -27.93 -4.62
CA VAL A 766 -14.33 -27.29 -3.89
C VAL A 766 -14.76 -25.87 -3.54
N MET A 767 -14.91 -25.60 -2.24
CA MET A 767 -15.31 -24.32 -1.69
C MET A 767 -14.13 -23.70 -0.96
N TYR A 768 -13.81 -22.44 -1.25
CA TYR A 768 -12.88 -21.66 -0.45
C TYR A 768 -13.63 -20.77 0.52
N THR A 769 -13.14 -20.64 1.75
CA THR A 769 -13.64 -19.70 2.73
C THR A 769 -12.52 -19.25 3.66
N ALA A 770 -12.41 -17.94 3.90
CA ALA A 770 -11.46 -17.37 4.86
C ALA A 770 -12.06 -17.20 6.27
N SER A 771 -13.29 -17.64 6.50
CA SER A 771 -13.92 -17.54 7.81
C SER A 771 -13.50 -18.68 8.73
N PRO A 772 -13.15 -18.40 9.99
CA PRO A 772 -12.96 -19.46 11.00
C PRO A 772 -14.26 -20.24 11.26
N SER A 773 -15.42 -19.66 10.98
CA SER A 773 -16.71 -20.35 10.92
C SER A 773 -17.11 -20.55 9.47
N ALA A 774 -16.61 -21.59 8.82
CA ALA A 774 -17.04 -21.93 7.47
C ALA A 774 -18.54 -22.22 7.44
N PRO A 775 -19.23 -21.85 6.34
CA PRO A 775 -20.64 -22.16 6.21
C PRO A 775 -20.89 -23.65 6.15
N GLY A 776 -21.97 -24.09 6.79
CA GLY A 776 -22.45 -25.44 6.64
C GLY A 776 -23.03 -25.66 5.24
N VAL A 777 -22.73 -26.80 4.62
CA VAL A 777 -23.23 -27.17 3.30
C VAL A 777 -24.10 -28.42 3.41
N ARG A 778 -25.27 -28.40 2.76
CA ARG A 778 -26.18 -29.52 2.69
C ARG A 778 -26.45 -29.91 1.24
N ALA A 779 -26.50 -31.24 1.01
CA ALA A 779 -26.87 -31.84 -0.22
C ALA A 779 -28.38 -31.64 -0.53
N PRO A 780 -28.86 -31.98 -1.76
CA PRO A 780 -30.26 -31.83 -2.14
C PRO A 780 -31.28 -32.57 -1.28
N ASP A 781 -30.87 -33.66 -0.63
CA ASP A 781 -31.64 -34.48 0.29
C ASP A 781 -31.61 -33.97 1.76
N ASN A 782 -31.07 -32.80 2.01
CA ASN A 782 -30.82 -32.21 3.33
C ASN A 782 -29.71 -32.88 4.16
N ARG A 783 -29.01 -33.84 3.65
CA ARG A 783 -27.81 -34.41 4.31
C ARG A 783 -26.76 -33.32 4.54
N VAL A 784 -26.21 -33.27 5.74
CA VAL A 784 -25.08 -32.41 6.07
C VAL A 784 -23.85 -32.94 5.35
N ALA A 785 -23.39 -32.21 4.35
CA ALA A 785 -22.22 -32.57 3.55
C ALA A 785 -20.93 -31.95 4.13
N HIS A 786 -21.07 -30.77 4.75
CA HIS A 786 -19.98 -30.11 5.47
C HIS A 786 -20.53 -29.36 6.71
N LYS A 787 -19.84 -29.47 7.85
CA LYS A 787 -20.29 -28.92 9.14
C LYS A 787 -19.74 -27.53 9.49
N GLY A 788 -18.93 -26.95 8.63
CA GLY A 788 -18.51 -25.58 8.82
C GLY A 788 -17.34 -25.35 9.78
N THR A 789 -16.20 -25.94 9.50
CA THR A 789 -14.91 -25.56 10.14
C THR A 789 -13.87 -25.36 9.05
N SER A 790 -13.20 -24.20 9.03
CA SER A 790 -12.16 -23.92 8.04
C SER A 790 -11.21 -22.83 8.53
N LEU A 791 -9.94 -23.00 8.22
CA LEU A 791 -8.84 -22.05 8.50
C LEU A 791 -8.47 -21.17 7.30
N GLY A 792 -9.41 -20.89 6.39
CA GLY A 792 -9.09 -20.27 5.11
C GLY A 792 -8.53 -21.28 4.13
N ASN A 793 -9.21 -22.42 4.04
CA ASN A 793 -8.84 -23.55 3.19
C ASN A 793 -9.83 -23.76 2.07
N PHE A 794 -9.38 -24.47 1.06
CA PHE A 794 -10.27 -25.20 0.16
C PHE A 794 -10.92 -26.35 0.92
N VAL A 795 -12.22 -26.41 0.84
CA VAL A 795 -13.03 -27.48 1.45
C VAL A 795 -13.56 -28.35 0.34
N PRO A 796 -13.02 -29.57 0.12
CA PRO A 796 -13.57 -30.51 -0.81
C PRO A 796 -14.81 -31.18 -0.22
N ILE A 797 -15.89 -31.22 -1.00
CA ILE A 797 -17.17 -31.78 -0.59
C ILE A 797 -17.59 -32.80 -1.65
N LYS A 798 -17.63 -34.07 -1.29
CA LYS A 798 -18.02 -35.14 -2.23
C LYS A 798 -19.49 -35.02 -2.64
N VAL A 799 -19.74 -35.09 -3.93
CA VAL A 799 -21.05 -35.18 -4.56
C VAL A 799 -21.35 -36.63 -4.85
N LYS A 800 -22.43 -37.16 -4.29
CA LYS A 800 -22.87 -38.56 -4.58
C LYS A 800 -23.60 -38.62 -5.91
N PRO A 801 -23.66 -39.83 -6.55
CA PRO A 801 -24.43 -40.00 -7.77
C PRO A 801 -25.87 -39.50 -7.63
N GLY A 802 -26.32 -38.67 -8.56
CA GLY A 802 -27.65 -38.07 -8.56
C GLY A 802 -27.84 -36.85 -7.65
N GLU A 803 -26.83 -36.38 -6.97
CA GLU A 803 -26.83 -35.11 -6.22
C GLU A 803 -26.34 -33.91 -7.08
N ASP A 804 -25.68 -34.18 -8.19
CA ASP A 804 -25.31 -33.21 -9.23
C ASP A 804 -26.52 -32.80 -10.11
N GLY A 805 -26.41 -31.72 -10.85
CA GLY A 805 -27.52 -31.13 -11.62
C GLY A 805 -28.64 -30.57 -10.73
N LYS A 806 -28.35 -30.25 -9.46
CA LYS A 806 -29.35 -29.85 -8.47
C LYS A 806 -28.88 -28.68 -7.60
N LEU A 807 -29.85 -28.06 -6.89
CA LEU A 807 -29.54 -27.06 -5.89
C LEU A 807 -29.07 -27.69 -4.57
N TRP A 808 -27.93 -27.21 -4.11
CA TRP A 808 -27.40 -27.45 -2.78
C TRP A 808 -27.67 -26.22 -1.90
N SER A 809 -27.67 -26.37 -0.58
CA SER A 809 -27.87 -25.23 0.33
C SER A 809 -26.64 -24.95 1.18
N LEU A 810 -26.50 -23.64 1.50
CA LEU A 810 -25.42 -23.11 2.30
C LEU A 810 -26.00 -22.23 3.40
N SER A 811 -25.49 -22.34 4.64
CA SER A 811 -25.91 -21.56 5.80
C SER A 811 -24.71 -21.16 6.66
N GLY A 812 -24.77 -20.02 7.35
CA GLY A 812 -23.71 -19.55 8.24
C GLY A 812 -23.19 -18.16 7.89
N ARG A 813 -21.95 -17.88 8.26
CA ARG A 813 -21.29 -16.59 7.99
C ARG A 813 -20.13 -16.79 7.02
N PRO A 814 -20.37 -16.84 5.71
CA PRO A 814 -19.28 -16.94 4.74
C PRO A 814 -18.52 -15.61 4.69
N ALA A 815 -17.25 -15.62 5.01
CA ALA A 815 -16.37 -14.51 4.72
C ALA A 815 -15.42 -14.91 3.60
N ASN A 816 -15.28 -14.06 2.60
CA ASN A 816 -14.44 -14.32 1.43
C ASN A 816 -14.73 -15.69 0.81
N LEU A 817 -16.03 -16.04 0.65
CA LEU A 817 -16.46 -17.27 0.04
C LEU A 817 -16.27 -17.23 -1.48
N TRP A 818 -15.82 -18.31 -2.03
CA TRP A 818 -15.91 -18.56 -3.47
C TRP A 818 -15.88 -20.05 -3.75
N PHE A 819 -16.55 -20.47 -4.81
CA PHE A 819 -16.47 -21.84 -5.30
C PHE A 819 -15.43 -21.94 -6.40
N PHE A 820 -14.66 -23.03 -6.37
CA PHE A 820 -13.55 -23.28 -7.27
C PHE A 820 -14.00 -23.89 -8.61
N ASN A 821 -15.00 -24.75 -8.55
CA ASN A 821 -15.44 -25.55 -9.71
C ASN A 821 -16.96 -25.62 -9.89
N VAL A 822 -17.70 -24.84 -9.13
CA VAL A 822 -19.15 -24.62 -9.35
C VAL A 822 -19.42 -23.11 -9.37
N PRO A 823 -20.53 -22.64 -9.98
CA PRO A 823 -20.82 -21.19 -10.06
C PRO A 823 -20.88 -20.53 -8.69
N SER A 824 -20.15 -19.44 -8.50
CA SER A 824 -20.11 -18.65 -7.25
C SER A 824 -21.31 -17.71 -7.12
N VAL A 825 -22.51 -18.27 -7.16
CA VAL A 825 -23.79 -17.55 -7.11
C VAL A 825 -24.69 -18.19 -6.06
N LEU A 826 -25.17 -17.36 -5.12
CA LEU A 826 -26.08 -17.80 -4.06
C LEU A 826 -27.45 -17.15 -4.22
N SER A 827 -28.45 -17.95 -4.58
CA SER A 827 -29.85 -17.56 -4.59
C SER A 827 -30.44 -17.62 -3.18
N PHE A 828 -31.25 -16.63 -2.79
CA PHE A 828 -31.89 -16.59 -1.46
C PHE A 828 -33.34 -17.08 -1.48
N ASN A 829 -33.85 -17.40 -2.65
CA ASN A 829 -35.13 -18.06 -2.85
C ASN A 829 -34.92 -19.34 -3.63
N ALA A 830 -35.25 -20.49 -3.04
CA ALA A 830 -35.04 -21.79 -3.64
C ALA A 830 -35.89 -22.06 -4.91
N ALA A 831 -36.88 -21.23 -5.19
CA ALA A 831 -37.70 -21.33 -6.40
C ALA A 831 -36.95 -20.81 -7.66
N TRP A 832 -35.86 -20.10 -7.48
CA TRP A 832 -35.10 -19.47 -8.54
C TRP A 832 -33.60 -19.78 -8.40
N ALA A 833 -32.97 -20.07 -9.54
CA ALA A 833 -31.53 -20.19 -9.64
C ALA A 833 -31.00 -19.31 -10.77
N PHE A 834 -29.93 -18.55 -10.46
CA PHE A 834 -29.12 -17.89 -11.48
C PHE A 834 -27.98 -18.83 -11.83
N VAL A 835 -27.88 -19.21 -13.09
CA VAL A 835 -26.92 -20.19 -13.59
C VAL A 835 -26.20 -19.59 -14.80
N PRO A 836 -24.87 -19.76 -14.95
CA PRO A 836 -24.16 -19.36 -16.16
C PRO A 836 -24.82 -20.00 -17.43
N GLU A 837 -24.93 -19.23 -18.50
CA GLU A 837 -25.66 -19.64 -19.71
C GLU A 837 -25.14 -20.98 -20.29
N GLU A 838 -23.82 -21.16 -20.31
CA GLU A 838 -23.19 -22.40 -20.78
C GLU A 838 -23.51 -23.60 -19.90
N VAL A 839 -23.65 -23.40 -18.58
CA VAL A 839 -24.04 -24.49 -17.65
C VAL A 839 -25.49 -24.83 -17.86
N ALA A 840 -26.38 -23.84 -17.97
CA ALA A 840 -27.78 -24.09 -18.23
C ALA A 840 -28.02 -24.84 -19.53
N LYS A 841 -27.28 -24.49 -20.58
CA LYS A 841 -27.32 -25.16 -21.87
C LYS A 841 -26.80 -26.58 -21.78
N LYS A 842 -25.65 -26.80 -21.14
CA LYS A 842 -25.03 -28.11 -20.97
C LYS A 842 -25.94 -29.08 -20.20
N ASP A 843 -26.55 -28.56 -19.13
CA ASP A 843 -27.36 -29.39 -18.22
C ASP A 843 -28.82 -29.50 -18.64
N GLY A 844 -29.23 -28.80 -19.72
CA GLY A 844 -30.60 -28.83 -20.25
C GLY A 844 -31.62 -28.23 -19.31
N LEU A 845 -31.33 -27.09 -18.69
CA LEU A 845 -32.19 -26.42 -17.71
C LEU A 845 -33.28 -25.61 -18.41
N ASP A 846 -34.46 -25.52 -17.79
CA ASP A 846 -35.57 -24.70 -18.27
C ASP A 846 -35.35 -23.22 -17.95
N VAL A 847 -34.98 -22.44 -18.95
CA VAL A 847 -34.62 -21.05 -18.85
C VAL A 847 -35.86 -20.16 -18.94
N VAL A 848 -36.14 -19.42 -17.86
CA VAL A 848 -37.26 -18.46 -17.77
C VAL A 848 -36.87 -17.08 -18.29
N LEU A 849 -35.63 -16.68 -18.08
CA LEU A 849 -35.14 -15.36 -18.48
C LEU A 849 -33.65 -15.42 -18.82
N ARG A 850 -33.28 -14.72 -19.88
CA ARG A 850 -31.88 -14.59 -20.33
C ARG A 850 -31.30 -13.21 -20.11
#